data_6b619fb1d98bd5b885ce207ff12da537
#
_entry.id   6b619fb1d98bd5b885ce207ff12da537
#
_cell.length_a   1.000
_cell.length_b   1.000
_cell.length_c   1.000
_cell.angle_alpha   90.00
_cell.angle_beta   90.00
_cell.angle_gamma   90.00
#
_symmetry.space_group_name_H-M   'P 1'
#
loop_
_entity.id
_entity.type
_entity.pdbx_description
1 polymer ?
#
loop_
_entity_poly.entity_id
_entity_poly.type
_entity_poly.pdbx_seq_one_letter_code
_entity_poly.pdbx_strand_id
1 'polypeptide(L)'
;MSDDQSKLAAGVITLQSQVCNYLGNIVNTMQRYSQDKQSSKLRTRGTTGLQQLLDKDPRVLSDQHVKNMISSLKDSSPMVREATLSLLSNCLAKEPSLERLVLQQILDMTTDPSNGPKKKAIKLLKEIYLRSTSKEDRLRIAAALLLPSQDDENSIAELSRNVLEEIWLTTASSNAKTDDSQHRLNRAQRATFMVDLLESVEMRTVHLQAFEKFFVHCLSPQAKGPAANHRICGELVADLVDEVIDPGNGTDMKSQTRIMNALSVFAKIKSTLFTVDHLRHIRLYIKTITNSEDVTLVQPTVVVFRHVLPTLPSLQHSFAEEIRASLMRNVPKLAKFASLGRPTSRDTLLDVVHCLWAISEMSDMDADKIFVTICSVICQLRPLMTSIKDQSTAVRDRILSYLILLGAFGQVCDLNAHADPFIAKLRTTVNKNEALKKQMESSLNQKSPPPPSLLLLDTVRPFTQQAWELDIREQALQSMGGICQQSPEHFMRGEVEKVVKLVFINKDNDRLRRVALTFFRQYFSFAERRSETGAQIAIGKGAVNGSARLETSFGANGNDLATLHLAKSFLPDFLDSAMKNNNELAVLATDIIASVSRQGLVHPKECGAALVVLGTSPNRQVAQVASEEHKRIHEKQESYLEKEYMQAIHDAFKYQQEVFNDPSGMVATTHAPKLAKLFEALKASKKAGLKKFLNNFCKQVDFDLAKLDASGTPPEALLFARFCLENLALYDFAHHEELAVFLNALEAMVLNTTGPAVGVVIADELPKQYVDVEQPPQDILRQQLLEAGGMNGLQPPPPSASQLAPPAIDDGRLRQITTACMILQMAWETRTFVRRCYSIKNNGPIPQKDYPKQASRNNFITGKDLQASLTPIMSALDSRETMVKQCYDFADLLDVDREAFIDADGDETLGTGYETPNEDGENNTPFPTSGRGRKRKSNVNMGNTPKKARGRGANKKKRNSRTPDGDEDSD
;
A
#
# COMPACT_ATOMS: atom_id res chain seq x y z
N MET A 1 -10.26 11.72 -73.10
CA MET A 1 -11.45 11.27 -72.35
C MET A 1 -12.67 11.74 -73.13
N SER A 2 -13.60 10.86 -73.39
CA SER A 2 -14.89 11.29 -73.95
C SER A 2 -15.72 12.07 -72.92
N ASP A 3 -16.67 12.88 -73.38
CA ASP A 3 -17.55 13.66 -72.47
C ASP A 3 -18.28 12.73 -71.41
N ASP A 4 -18.67 11.53 -71.91
CA ASP A 4 -19.33 10.57 -71.07
C ASP A 4 -18.39 9.94 -69.97
N GLN A 5 -17.13 9.72 -70.35
CA GLN A 5 -16.11 9.25 -69.38
C GLN A 5 -15.81 10.35 -68.34
N SER A 6 -15.83 11.63 -68.75
CA SER A 6 -15.64 12.77 -67.86
C SER A 6 -16.79 12.91 -66.88
N LYS A 7 -18.04 12.77 -67.36
CA LYS A 7 -19.27 12.78 -66.54
C LYS A 7 -19.31 11.60 -65.58
N LEU A 8 -18.94 10.40 -66.02
CA LEU A 8 -18.84 9.23 -65.16
C LEU A 8 -17.78 9.41 -64.05
N ALA A 9 -16.59 9.91 -64.42
CA ALA A 9 -15.53 10.21 -63.46
C ALA A 9 -15.96 11.27 -62.42
N ALA A 10 -16.62 12.35 -62.88
CA ALA A 10 -17.17 13.36 -61.98
C ALA A 10 -18.25 12.79 -61.05
N GLY A 11 -19.12 11.92 -61.55
CA GLY A 11 -20.13 11.20 -60.77
C GLY A 11 -19.51 10.30 -59.67
N VAL A 12 -18.48 9.55 -60.03
CA VAL A 12 -17.76 8.68 -59.10
C VAL A 12 -17.05 9.51 -58.03
N ILE A 13 -16.39 10.62 -58.39
CA ILE A 13 -15.73 11.51 -57.45
C ILE A 13 -16.74 12.15 -56.47
N THR A 14 -17.92 12.56 -56.99
CA THR A 14 -18.99 13.14 -56.16
C THR A 14 -19.55 12.11 -55.18
N LEU A 15 -19.82 10.90 -55.62
CA LEU A 15 -20.28 9.80 -54.77
C LEU A 15 -19.23 9.45 -53.73
N GLN A 16 -17.96 9.36 -54.11
CA GLN A 16 -16.84 9.10 -53.20
C GLN A 16 -16.69 10.20 -52.14
N SER A 17 -16.83 11.45 -52.54
CA SER A 17 -16.83 12.61 -51.63
C SER A 17 -17.98 12.57 -50.62
N GLN A 18 -19.19 12.21 -51.04
CA GLN A 18 -20.34 12.06 -50.18
C GLN A 18 -20.13 10.92 -49.16
N VAL A 19 -19.67 9.75 -49.61
CA VAL A 19 -19.36 8.61 -48.75
C VAL A 19 -18.28 8.95 -47.73
N CYS A 20 -17.23 9.66 -48.14
CA CYS A 20 -16.19 10.14 -47.24
C CYS A 20 -16.73 11.08 -46.16
N ASN A 21 -17.65 12.02 -46.55
CA ASN A 21 -18.28 12.93 -45.60
C ASN A 21 -19.19 12.19 -44.58
N TYR A 22 -19.94 11.18 -45.07
CA TYR A 22 -20.74 10.32 -44.15
C TYR A 22 -19.84 9.54 -43.19
N LEU A 23 -18.73 8.98 -43.65
CA LEU A 23 -17.77 8.29 -42.81
C LEU A 23 -17.21 9.21 -41.72
N GLY A 24 -16.81 10.42 -42.10
CA GLY A 24 -16.33 11.45 -41.13
C GLY A 24 -17.38 11.77 -40.06
N ASN A 25 -18.65 11.92 -40.46
CA ASN A 25 -19.75 12.16 -39.52
C ASN A 25 -19.98 10.98 -38.55
N ILE A 26 -19.87 9.74 -39.06
CA ILE A 26 -19.99 8.53 -38.23
C ILE A 26 -18.84 8.47 -37.22
N VAL A 27 -17.59 8.71 -37.67
CA VAL A 27 -16.40 8.74 -36.80
C VAL A 27 -16.56 9.80 -35.71
N ASN A 28 -16.93 11.04 -36.08
CA ASN A 28 -17.18 12.14 -35.13
C ASN A 28 -18.29 11.79 -34.13
N THR A 29 -19.33 11.11 -34.56
CA THR A 29 -20.43 10.67 -33.70
C THR A 29 -19.96 9.59 -32.71
N MET A 30 -19.21 8.59 -33.14
CA MET A 30 -18.62 7.57 -32.27
C MET A 30 -17.62 8.19 -31.29
N GLN A 31 -16.86 9.19 -31.74
CA GLN A 31 -15.94 9.92 -30.88
C GLN A 31 -16.69 10.72 -29.77
N ARG A 32 -17.78 11.39 -30.10
CA ARG A 32 -18.66 12.05 -29.12
C ARG A 32 -19.18 11.06 -28.09
N TYR A 33 -19.65 9.89 -28.55
CA TYR A 33 -20.12 8.84 -27.64
C TYR A 33 -19.00 8.30 -26.77
N SER A 34 -17.77 8.16 -27.28
CA SER A 34 -16.63 7.72 -26.49
C SER A 34 -16.22 8.73 -25.39
N GLN A 35 -16.69 9.97 -25.50
CA GLN A 35 -16.43 11.06 -24.56
C GLN A 35 -17.68 11.49 -23.77
N ASP A 36 -18.77 10.73 -23.86
CA ASP A 36 -20.01 11.06 -23.16
C ASP A 36 -19.79 11.22 -21.66
N LYS A 37 -20.25 12.35 -21.10
CA LYS A 37 -20.01 12.69 -19.69
C LYS A 37 -20.87 11.87 -18.72
N GLN A 38 -22.04 11.42 -19.13
CA GLN A 38 -23.02 10.82 -18.23
C GLN A 38 -23.04 9.27 -18.23
N SER A 39 -22.80 8.64 -19.37
CA SER A 39 -23.03 7.20 -19.54
C SER A 39 -21.78 6.42 -19.93
N SER A 40 -21.24 5.62 -19.00
CA SER A 40 -20.16 4.68 -19.31
C SER A 40 -20.53 3.66 -20.41
N LYS A 41 -21.81 3.30 -20.51
CA LYS A 41 -22.28 2.42 -21.57
C LYS A 41 -22.15 3.05 -22.97
N LEU A 42 -22.45 4.37 -23.07
CA LEU A 42 -22.26 5.12 -24.31
C LEU A 42 -20.78 5.23 -24.64
N ARG A 43 -19.92 5.56 -23.66
CA ARG A 43 -18.48 5.62 -23.85
C ARG A 43 -17.92 4.29 -24.36
N THR A 44 -18.30 3.17 -23.73
CA THR A 44 -17.87 1.82 -24.16
C THR A 44 -18.34 1.53 -25.59
N ARG A 45 -19.60 1.82 -25.93
CA ARG A 45 -20.13 1.59 -27.28
C ARG A 45 -19.47 2.48 -28.33
N GLY A 46 -19.22 3.75 -28.01
CA GLY A 46 -18.49 4.69 -28.87
C GLY A 46 -17.07 4.19 -29.16
N THR A 47 -16.35 3.74 -28.13
CA THR A 47 -15.00 3.16 -28.25
C THR A 47 -15.01 1.88 -29.08
N THR A 48 -15.97 0.98 -28.85
CA THR A 48 -16.11 -0.25 -29.64
C THR A 48 -16.51 0.03 -31.09
N GLY A 49 -17.36 1.06 -31.31
CA GLY A 49 -17.72 1.52 -32.65
C GLY A 49 -16.50 2.08 -33.42
N LEU A 50 -15.66 2.88 -32.76
CA LEU A 50 -14.39 3.34 -33.33
C LEU A 50 -13.47 2.17 -33.68
N GLN A 51 -13.39 1.14 -32.81
CA GLN A 51 -12.63 -0.07 -33.09
C GLN A 51 -13.11 -0.76 -34.40
N GLN A 52 -14.42 -0.94 -34.56
CA GLN A 52 -14.99 -1.56 -35.75
C GLN A 52 -14.74 -0.75 -37.02
N LEU A 53 -14.76 0.57 -36.93
CA LEU A 53 -14.44 1.46 -38.07
C LEU A 53 -12.97 1.37 -38.46
N LEU A 54 -12.05 1.42 -37.47
CA LEU A 54 -10.62 1.28 -37.67
C LEU A 54 -10.20 -0.11 -38.17
N ASP A 55 -10.98 -1.16 -37.86
CA ASP A 55 -10.77 -2.46 -38.45
C ASP A 55 -11.01 -2.49 -39.95
N LYS A 56 -11.90 -1.67 -40.46
CA LYS A 56 -12.24 -1.53 -41.87
C LYS A 56 -11.35 -0.55 -42.62
N ASP A 57 -11.13 0.62 -42.05
CA ASP A 57 -10.26 1.63 -42.65
C ASP A 57 -9.31 2.28 -41.59
N PRO A 58 -8.03 1.89 -41.59
CA PRO A 58 -7.03 2.46 -40.68
C PRO A 58 -6.79 3.97 -40.86
N ARG A 59 -7.07 4.52 -42.01
CA ARG A 59 -6.84 5.95 -42.35
C ARG A 59 -7.73 6.89 -41.54
N VAL A 60 -8.74 6.37 -40.87
CA VAL A 60 -9.60 7.12 -39.94
C VAL A 60 -8.85 7.55 -38.66
N LEU A 61 -7.71 6.91 -38.38
CA LEU A 61 -6.91 7.22 -37.21
C LEU A 61 -6.23 8.60 -37.35
N SER A 62 -6.46 9.49 -36.40
CA SER A 62 -5.80 10.80 -36.30
C SER A 62 -5.12 10.95 -34.94
N ASP A 63 -4.17 11.88 -34.82
CA ASP A 63 -3.48 12.18 -33.57
C ASP A 63 -4.44 12.54 -32.41
N GLN A 64 -5.54 13.20 -32.75
CA GLN A 64 -6.58 13.54 -31.78
C GLN A 64 -7.27 12.28 -31.22
N HIS A 65 -7.49 11.25 -32.07
CA HIS A 65 -8.04 9.97 -31.61
C HIS A 65 -7.09 9.28 -30.65
N VAL A 66 -5.78 9.32 -30.91
CA VAL A 66 -4.77 8.74 -30.02
C VAL A 66 -4.77 9.44 -28.65
N LYS A 67 -4.79 10.77 -28.63
CA LYS A 67 -4.88 11.56 -27.39
C LYS A 67 -6.14 11.22 -26.59
N ASN A 68 -7.27 11.06 -27.25
CA ASN A 68 -8.54 10.70 -26.62
C ASN A 68 -8.50 9.27 -26.07
N MET A 69 -7.86 8.31 -26.75
CA MET A 69 -7.65 6.95 -26.24
C MET A 69 -6.79 6.97 -24.99
N ILE A 70 -5.69 7.73 -24.96
CA ILE A 70 -4.84 7.89 -23.77
C ILE A 70 -5.66 8.44 -22.59
N SER A 71 -6.50 9.43 -22.82
CA SER A 71 -7.41 9.97 -21.81
C SER A 71 -8.40 8.92 -21.30
N SER A 72 -8.96 8.09 -22.21
CA SER A 72 -9.94 7.05 -21.88
C SER A 72 -9.35 5.87 -21.12
N LEU A 73 -8.02 5.66 -21.14
CA LEU A 73 -7.36 4.69 -20.25
C LEU A 73 -7.44 5.08 -18.77
N LYS A 74 -7.72 6.35 -18.47
CA LYS A 74 -7.93 6.86 -17.11
C LYS A 74 -9.42 6.96 -16.73
N ASP A 75 -10.31 6.41 -17.54
CA ASP A 75 -11.76 6.43 -17.27
C ASP A 75 -12.09 5.70 -15.96
N SER A 76 -13.07 6.21 -15.23
CA SER A 76 -13.57 5.59 -14.00
C SER A 76 -14.15 4.19 -14.22
N SER A 77 -14.74 3.93 -15.39
CA SER A 77 -15.34 2.66 -15.74
C SER A 77 -14.32 1.65 -16.29
N PRO A 78 -14.17 0.48 -15.66
CA PRO A 78 -13.26 -0.55 -16.16
C PRO A 78 -13.63 -1.06 -17.55
N MET A 79 -14.91 -1.06 -17.90
CA MET A 79 -15.38 -1.45 -19.23
C MET A 79 -14.89 -0.50 -20.34
N VAL A 80 -14.81 0.80 -20.05
CA VAL A 80 -14.27 1.79 -20.99
C VAL A 80 -12.77 1.59 -21.15
N ARG A 81 -12.03 1.42 -20.06
CA ARG A 81 -10.60 1.16 -20.09
C ARG A 81 -10.26 -0.13 -20.85
N GLU A 82 -11.03 -1.21 -20.64
CA GLU A 82 -10.86 -2.48 -21.35
C GLU A 82 -11.15 -2.35 -22.85
N ALA A 83 -12.24 -1.65 -23.24
CA ALA A 83 -12.58 -1.37 -24.63
C ALA A 83 -11.50 -0.53 -25.31
N THR A 84 -10.95 0.46 -24.60
CA THR A 84 -9.85 1.30 -25.09
C THR A 84 -8.57 0.51 -25.33
N LEU A 85 -8.20 -0.41 -24.42
CA LEU A 85 -7.05 -1.30 -24.62
C LEU A 85 -7.26 -2.22 -25.84
N SER A 86 -8.50 -2.69 -26.08
CA SER A 86 -8.82 -3.48 -27.27
C SER A 86 -8.69 -2.66 -28.55
N LEU A 87 -9.16 -1.40 -28.52
CA LEU A 87 -8.99 -0.45 -29.63
C LEU A 87 -7.52 -0.18 -29.91
N LEU A 88 -6.71 0.09 -28.85
CA LEU A 88 -5.27 0.29 -28.97
C LEU A 88 -4.55 -0.93 -29.54
N SER A 89 -4.89 -2.15 -29.14
CA SER A 89 -4.32 -3.38 -29.71
C SER A 89 -4.51 -3.42 -31.22
N ASN A 90 -5.71 -3.08 -31.70
CA ASN A 90 -6.00 -3.04 -33.14
C ASN A 90 -5.24 -1.91 -33.87
N CYS A 91 -5.15 -0.72 -33.25
CA CYS A 91 -4.39 0.40 -33.79
C CYS A 91 -2.91 0.05 -33.95
N LEU A 92 -2.30 -0.51 -32.90
CA LEU A 92 -0.88 -0.87 -32.85
C LEU A 92 -0.52 -2.04 -33.80
N ALA A 93 -1.49 -2.91 -34.08
CA ALA A 93 -1.30 -3.97 -35.08
C ALA A 93 -1.18 -3.40 -36.51
N LYS A 94 -1.83 -2.26 -36.77
CA LYS A 94 -1.86 -1.59 -38.08
C LYS A 94 -0.82 -0.48 -38.21
N GLU A 95 -0.57 0.25 -37.14
CA GLU A 95 0.34 1.41 -37.06
C GLU A 95 1.30 1.25 -35.86
N PRO A 96 2.39 0.46 -36.01
CA PRO A 96 3.35 0.23 -34.94
C PRO A 96 4.09 1.49 -34.47
N SER A 97 4.14 2.55 -35.28
CA SER A 97 4.80 3.83 -34.92
C SER A 97 4.20 4.48 -33.67
N LEU A 98 2.93 4.19 -33.36
CA LEU A 98 2.23 4.71 -32.18
C LEU A 98 2.70 4.05 -30.88
N GLU A 99 3.43 2.95 -30.92
CA GLU A 99 3.86 2.22 -29.70
C GLU A 99 4.59 3.13 -28.73
N ARG A 100 5.50 3.98 -29.19
CA ARG A 100 6.27 4.90 -28.35
C ARG A 100 5.41 5.92 -27.60
N LEU A 101 4.27 6.33 -28.19
CA LEU A 101 3.37 7.32 -27.60
C LEU A 101 2.50 6.71 -26.49
N VAL A 102 2.13 5.43 -26.61
CA VAL A 102 1.14 4.81 -25.71
C VAL A 102 1.74 3.78 -24.76
N LEU A 103 2.99 3.37 -24.95
CA LEU A 103 3.61 2.28 -24.18
C LEU A 103 3.55 2.55 -22.66
N GLN A 104 3.87 3.78 -22.22
CA GLN A 104 3.85 4.09 -20.79
C GLN A 104 2.47 3.89 -20.18
N GLN A 105 1.43 4.33 -20.85
CA GLN A 105 0.05 4.20 -20.37
C GLN A 105 -0.42 2.74 -20.35
N ILE A 106 0.05 1.93 -21.29
CA ILE A 106 -0.25 0.49 -21.29
C ILE A 106 0.50 -0.21 -20.16
N LEU A 107 1.75 0.18 -19.86
CA LEU A 107 2.52 -0.32 -18.72
C LEU A 107 1.79 -0.02 -17.40
N ASP A 108 1.26 1.19 -17.24
CA ASP A 108 0.50 1.60 -16.05
C ASP A 108 -0.77 0.74 -15.85
N MET A 109 -1.37 0.23 -16.94
CA MET A 109 -2.56 -0.64 -16.88
C MET A 109 -2.29 -2.04 -16.33
N THR A 110 -1.05 -2.47 -16.18
CA THR A 110 -0.72 -3.74 -15.52
C THR A 110 -1.07 -3.74 -14.04
N THR A 111 -1.18 -2.56 -13.42
CA THR A 111 -1.56 -2.35 -12.02
C THR A 111 -2.97 -1.78 -11.86
N ASP A 112 -3.81 -1.87 -12.89
CA ASP A 112 -5.21 -1.41 -12.84
C ASP A 112 -5.96 -2.09 -11.67
N PRO A 113 -6.86 -1.39 -10.96
CA PRO A 113 -7.65 -2.01 -9.89
C PRO A 113 -8.62 -3.09 -10.37
N SER A 114 -8.90 -3.16 -11.69
CA SER A 114 -9.87 -4.10 -12.27
C SER A 114 -9.23 -5.17 -13.14
N ASN A 115 -9.71 -6.41 -13.01
CA ASN A 115 -9.13 -7.59 -13.66
C ASN A 115 -9.22 -7.58 -15.21
N GLY A 116 -10.27 -7.00 -15.77
CA GLY A 116 -10.46 -6.92 -17.23
C GLY A 116 -9.35 -6.14 -17.94
N PRO A 117 -9.15 -4.87 -17.58
CA PRO A 117 -8.06 -4.05 -18.12
C PRO A 117 -6.68 -4.66 -17.90
N LYS A 118 -6.36 -5.20 -16.68
CA LYS A 118 -5.09 -5.90 -16.43
C LYS A 118 -4.83 -7.02 -17.46
N LYS A 119 -5.80 -7.92 -17.65
CA LYS A 119 -5.66 -9.04 -18.58
C LYS A 119 -5.44 -8.59 -20.03
N LYS A 120 -6.09 -7.51 -20.44
CA LYS A 120 -5.90 -6.93 -21.77
C LYS A 120 -4.52 -6.29 -21.93
N ALA A 121 -4.07 -5.53 -20.91
CA ALA A 121 -2.75 -4.91 -20.92
C ALA A 121 -1.64 -5.97 -20.99
N ILE A 122 -1.70 -7.05 -20.20
CA ILE A 122 -0.71 -8.14 -20.23
C ILE A 122 -0.63 -8.76 -21.64
N LYS A 123 -1.77 -9.05 -22.28
CA LYS A 123 -1.78 -9.61 -23.65
C LYS A 123 -1.19 -8.65 -24.67
N LEU A 124 -1.56 -7.38 -24.59
CA LEU A 124 -1.06 -6.36 -25.51
C LEU A 124 0.45 -6.13 -25.34
N LEU A 125 0.94 -6.10 -24.09
CA LEU A 125 2.37 -5.99 -23.80
C LEU A 125 3.17 -7.18 -24.34
N LYS A 126 2.63 -8.41 -24.29
CA LYS A 126 3.23 -9.56 -24.94
C LYS A 126 3.41 -9.33 -26.44
N GLU A 127 2.37 -8.87 -27.13
CA GLU A 127 2.39 -8.60 -28.57
C GLU A 127 3.44 -7.54 -28.93
N ILE A 128 3.48 -6.45 -28.15
CA ILE A 128 4.48 -5.38 -28.31
C ILE A 128 5.89 -5.91 -28.07
N TYR A 129 6.12 -6.68 -26.98
CA TYR A 129 7.41 -7.29 -26.68
C TYR A 129 7.98 -8.14 -27.83
N LEU A 130 7.13 -8.96 -28.42
CA LEU A 130 7.54 -9.86 -29.52
C LEU A 130 7.86 -9.10 -30.81
N ARG A 131 7.23 -7.95 -31.05
CA ARG A 131 7.48 -7.10 -32.22
C ARG A 131 8.62 -6.08 -32.03
N SER A 132 8.81 -5.63 -30.79
CA SER A 132 9.75 -4.54 -30.50
C SER A 132 11.18 -4.93 -30.81
N THR A 133 11.89 -4.06 -31.52
CA THR A 133 13.35 -4.12 -31.75
C THR A 133 14.14 -3.35 -30.72
N SER A 134 13.46 -2.47 -29.95
CA SER A 134 14.06 -1.66 -28.88
C SER A 134 14.35 -2.52 -27.66
N LYS A 135 15.64 -2.60 -27.28
CA LYS A 135 16.05 -3.28 -26.04
C LYS A 135 15.44 -2.63 -24.81
N GLU A 136 15.41 -1.31 -24.77
CA GLU A 136 14.88 -0.53 -23.65
C GLU A 136 13.37 -0.81 -23.44
N ASP A 137 12.57 -0.78 -24.51
CA ASP A 137 11.15 -1.08 -24.42
C ASP A 137 10.89 -2.51 -23.94
N ARG A 138 11.68 -3.48 -24.42
CA ARG A 138 11.60 -4.87 -23.93
C ARG A 138 11.92 -4.98 -22.43
N LEU A 139 12.92 -4.26 -21.93
CA LEU A 139 13.27 -4.26 -20.50
C LEU A 139 12.11 -3.67 -19.66
N ARG A 140 11.54 -2.55 -20.10
CA ARG A 140 10.40 -1.93 -19.42
C ARG A 140 9.17 -2.84 -19.39
N ILE A 141 8.85 -3.47 -20.51
CA ILE A 141 7.73 -4.43 -20.61
C ILE A 141 7.98 -5.63 -19.71
N ALA A 142 9.19 -6.20 -19.74
CA ALA A 142 9.57 -7.34 -18.91
C ALA A 142 9.41 -7.03 -17.42
N ALA A 143 9.92 -5.88 -16.96
CA ALA A 143 9.76 -5.43 -15.58
C ALA A 143 8.28 -5.24 -15.20
N ALA A 144 7.48 -4.61 -16.06
CA ALA A 144 6.05 -4.38 -15.79
C ALA A 144 5.23 -5.68 -15.71
N LEU A 145 5.61 -6.73 -16.47
CA LEU A 145 4.94 -8.03 -16.43
C LEU A 145 5.26 -8.85 -15.18
N LEU A 146 6.34 -8.52 -14.44
CA LEU A 146 6.70 -9.24 -13.23
C LEU A 146 5.70 -9.03 -12.10
N LEU A 147 5.21 -7.81 -11.89
CA LEU A 147 4.29 -7.51 -10.78
C LEU A 147 2.96 -8.28 -10.88
N PRO A 148 2.26 -8.31 -12.03
CA PRO A 148 1.06 -9.11 -12.17
C PRO A 148 1.26 -10.62 -11.98
N SER A 149 2.49 -11.13 -12.10
CA SER A 149 2.79 -12.55 -11.84
C SER A 149 2.61 -12.93 -10.35
N GLN A 150 2.47 -11.94 -9.48
CA GLN A 150 2.23 -12.07 -8.03
C GLN A 150 0.88 -11.48 -7.62
N ASP A 151 -0.04 -11.26 -8.59
CA ASP A 151 -1.37 -10.71 -8.32
C ASP A 151 -2.19 -11.67 -7.44
N ASP A 152 -3.01 -11.14 -6.54
CA ASP A 152 -3.88 -11.91 -5.64
C ASP A 152 -4.92 -12.73 -6.45
N GLU A 153 -5.29 -12.25 -7.62
CA GLU A 153 -6.19 -12.95 -8.54
C GLU A 153 -5.41 -14.00 -9.36
N ASN A 154 -5.60 -15.26 -9.04
CA ASN A 154 -4.90 -16.39 -9.67
C ASN A 154 -4.93 -16.36 -11.19
N SER A 155 -6.04 -15.92 -11.79
CA SER A 155 -6.21 -15.88 -13.25
C SER A 155 -5.34 -14.80 -13.93
N ILE A 156 -4.93 -13.75 -13.20
CA ILE A 156 -4.01 -12.72 -13.66
C ILE A 156 -2.58 -13.20 -13.46
N ALA A 157 -2.29 -13.69 -12.25
CA ALA A 157 -0.98 -14.21 -11.91
C ALA A 157 -0.54 -15.34 -12.88
N GLU A 158 -1.44 -16.27 -13.16
CA GLU A 158 -1.18 -17.35 -14.11
C GLU A 158 -1.00 -16.84 -15.55
N LEU A 159 -1.83 -15.89 -15.99
CA LEU A 159 -1.69 -15.29 -17.32
C LEU A 159 -0.32 -14.62 -17.48
N SER A 160 0.09 -13.82 -16.50
CA SER A 160 1.38 -13.13 -16.56
C SER A 160 2.55 -14.09 -16.51
N ARG A 161 2.50 -15.12 -15.63
CA ARG A 161 3.52 -16.18 -15.58
C ARG A 161 3.63 -16.93 -16.92
N ASN A 162 2.51 -17.32 -17.52
CA ASN A 162 2.51 -17.99 -18.82
C ASN A 162 3.13 -17.12 -19.93
N VAL A 163 2.85 -15.79 -19.92
CA VAL A 163 3.45 -14.86 -20.87
C VAL A 163 4.96 -14.75 -20.66
N LEU A 164 5.44 -14.60 -19.44
CA LEU A 164 6.87 -14.52 -19.12
C LEU A 164 7.58 -15.85 -19.44
N GLU A 165 6.98 -16.99 -19.13
CA GLU A 165 7.52 -18.33 -19.46
C GLU A 165 7.64 -18.50 -20.98
N GLU A 166 6.63 -18.10 -21.72
CA GLU A 166 6.66 -18.14 -23.19
C GLU A 166 7.77 -17.25 -23.77
N ILE A 167 7.91 -16.03 -23.28
CA ILE A 167 8.90 -15.06 -23.80
C ILE A 167 10.33 -15.49 -23.45
N TRP A 168 10.57 -16.00 -22.23
CA TRP A 168 11.92 -16.24 -21.73
C TRP A 168 12.40 -17.69 -21.82
N LEU A 169 11.48 -18.66 -21.73
CA LEU A 169 11.82 -20.08 -21.63
C LEU A 169 11.37 -20.88 -22.86
N THR A 170 10.12 -20.71 -23.30
CA THR A 170 9.58 -21.56 -24.39
C THR A 170 10.13 -21.21 -25.78
N THR A 171 10.33 -19.92 -26.05
CA THR A 171 10.96 -19.47 -27.31
C THR A 171 12.39 -20.00 -27.49
N ALA A 172 13.06 -20.29 -26.37
CA ALA A 172 14.37 -20.91 -26.36
C ALA A 172 14.38 -22.39 -26.77
N SER A 173 13.32 -23.12 -26.42
CA SER A 173 13.20 -24.53 -26.71
C SER A 173 12.82 -24.80 -28.17
N SER A 174 12.11 -23.90 -28.83
CA SER A 174 11.65 -24.06 -30.21
C SER A 174 12.74 -23.90 -31.27
N ASN A 175 13.85 -23.24 -30.93
CA ASN A 175 14.97 -22.95 -31.82
C ASN A 175 15.99 -24.10 -31.93
N ALA A 176 15.70 -25.28 -31.38
CA ALA A 176 16.59 -26.44 -31.37
C ALA A 176 16.89 -27.04 -32.78
N LYS A 177 16.35 -26.45 -33.84
CA LYS A 177 16.61 -26.88 -35.23
C LYS A 177 17.45 -25.90 -36.06
N THR A 178 17.94 -24.83 -35.41
CA THR A 178 18.77 -23.80 -36.06
C THR A 178 20.26 -24.15 -35.98
N ASP A 179 21.03 -23.61 -36.91
CA ASP A 179 22.49 -23.75 -36.98
C ASP A 179 23.15 -23.45 -35.61
N ASP A 180 24.15 -24.25 -35.21
CA ASP A 180 24.83 -24.15 -33.91
C ASP A 180 25.32 -22.72 -33.59
N SER A 181 25.75 -22.01 -34.64
CA SER A 181 26.22 -20.60 -34.49
C SER A 181 25.11 -19.64 -34.08
N GLN A 182 23.91 -19.80 -34.68
CA GLN A 182 22.75 -18.98 -34.35
C GLN A 182 22.21 -19.32 -32.97
N HIS A 183 22.28 -20.59 -32.57
CA HIS A 183 21.86 -21.01 -31.23
C HIS A 183 22.74 -20.39 -30.14
N ARG A 184 24.07 -20.36 -30.33
CA ARG A 184 25.01 -19.70 -29.41
C ARG A 184 24.74 -18.20 -29.32
N LEU A 185 24.52 -17.53 -30.46
CA LEU A 185 24.21 -16.10 -30.47
C LEU A 185 22.92 -15.78 -29.70
N ASN A 186 21.86 -16.57 -29.89
CA ASN A 186 20.60 -16.40 -29.18
C ASN A 186 20.74 -16.63 -27.66
N ARG A 187 21.59 -17.59 -27.26
CA ARG A 187 21.90 -17.84 -25.83
C ARG A 187 22.62 -16.63 -25.21
N ALA A 188 23.68 -16.15 -25.87
CA ALA A 188 24.42 -14.98 -25.40
C ALA A 188 23.54 -13.73 -25.29
N GLN A 189 22.67 -13.47 -26.29
CA GLN A 189 21.71 -12.36 -26.23
C GLN A 189 20.74 -12.49 -25.05
N ARG A 190 20.32 -13.71 -24.71
CA ARG A 190 19.46 -13.94 -23.54
C ARG A 190 20.19 -13.69 -22.24
N ALA A 191 21.43 -14.17 -22.11
CA ALA A 191 22.25 -13.93 -20.94
C ALA A 191 22.45 -12.43 -20.71
N THR A 192 22.87 -11.71 -21.74
CA THR A 192 23.01 -10.24 -21.69
C THR A 192 21.71 -9.55 -21.34
N PHE A 193 20.56 -9.98 -21.93
CA PHE A 193 19.24 -9.40 -21.60
C PHE A 193 18.87 -9.58 -20.13
N MET A 194 19.14 -10.74 -19.52
CA MET A 194 18.84 -10.99 -18.12
C MET A 194 19.71 -10.12 -17.19
N VAL A 195 20.98 -9.92 -17.53
CA VAL A 195 21.89 -9.01 -16.79
C VAL A 195 21.37 -7.58 -16.87
N ASP A 196 21.02 -7.10 -18.08
CA ASP A 196 20.50 -5.75 -18.27
C ASP A 196 19.15 -5.52 -17.58
N LEU A 197 18.28 -6.55 -17.57
CA LEU A 197 17.00 -6.49 -16.85
C LEU A 197 17.22 -6.30 -15.36
N LEU A 198 18.07 -7.10 -14.75
CA LEU A 198 18.34 -7.04 -13.31
C LEU A 198 18.97 -5.72 -12.86
N GLU A 199 19.67 -5.02 -13.75
CA GLU A 199 20.26 -3.69 -13.49
C GLU A 199 19.38 -2.52 -13.91
N SER A 200 18.31 -2.76 -14.65
CA SER A 200 17.48 -1.68 -15.15
C SER A 200 16.87 -0.85 -14.00
N VAL A 201 16.73 0.45 -14.23
CA VAL A 201 16.10 1.40 -13.28
C VAL A 201 14.68 0.96 -12.87
N GLU A 202 14.03 0.20 -13.71
CA GLU A 202 12.69 -0.35 -13.47
C GLU A 202 12.68 -1.47 -12.43
N MET A 203 13.81 -2.17 -12.23
CA MET A 203 13.94 -3.28 -11.28
C MET A 203 14.14 -2.80 -9.83
N ARG A 204 13.06 -2.32 -9.23
CA ARG A 204 13.02 -2.00 -7.80
C ARG A 204 12.95 -3.27 -6.96
N THR A 205 13.12 -3.15 -5.65
CA THR A 205 13.09 -4.28 -4.70
C THR A 205 11.88 -5.20 -4.89
N VAL A 206 10.71 -4.63 -5.16
CA VAL A 206 9.46 -5.40 -5.38
C VAL A 206 9.52 -6.22 -6.69
N HIS A 207 10.08 -5.65 -7.76
CA HIS A 207 10.25 -6.35 -9.03
C HIS A 207 11.27 -7.48 -8.92
N LEU A 208 12.37 -7.26 -8.17
CA LEU A 208 13.35 -8.29 -7.90
C LEU A 208 12.74 -9.47 -7.14
N GLN A 209 11.94 -9.21 -6.13
CA GLN A 209 11.21 -10.26 -5.40
C GLN A 209 10.22 -11.01 -6.30
N ALA A 210 9.52 -10.29 -7.18
CA ALA A 210 8.61 -10.90 -8.15
C ALA A 210 9.39 -11.77 -9.17
N PHE A 211 10.56 -11.33 -9.60
CA PHE A 211 11.48 -12.08 -10.47
C PHE A 211 11.95 -13.38 -9.78
N GLU A 212 12.43 -13.28 -8.55
CA GLU A 212 12.84 -14.45 -7.76
C GLU A 212 11.69 -15.46 -7.61
N LYS A 213 10.51 -15.00 -7.19
CA LYS A 213 9.31 -15.85 -7.04
C LYS A 213 8.85 -16.47 -8.36
N PHE A 214 8.94 -15.74 -9.48
CA PHE A 214 8.60 -16.26 -10.81
C PHE A 214 9.51 -17.44 -11.18
N PHE A 215 10.82 -17.29 -11.08
CA PHE A 215 11.75 -18.36 -11.40
C PHE A 215 11.67 -19.53 -10.42
N VAL A 216 11.46 -19.29 -9.13
CA VAL A 216 11.18 -20.36 -8.16
C VAL A 216 9.94 -21.16 -8.57
N HIS A 217 8.89 -20.48 -9.05
CA HIS A 217 7.69 -21.16 -9.57
C HIS A 217 8.00 -21.98 -10.83
N CYS A 218 8.71 -21.42 -11.82
CA CYS A 218 9.08 -22.10 -13.05
C CYS A 218 9.99 -23.33 -12.85
N LEU A 219 10.81 -23.31 -11.82
CA LEU A 219 11.73 -24.38 -11.45
C LEU A 219 11.15 -25.34 -10.39
N SER A 220 9.89 -25.12 -9.96
CA SER A 220 9.20 -26.01 -9.04
C SER A 220 8.74 -27.29 -9.74
N PRO A 221 8.57 -28.43 -9.02
CA PRO A 221 8.04 -29.68 -9.61
C PRO A 221 6.62 -29.54 -10.19
N GLN A 222 5.89 -28.50 -9.80
CA GLN A 222 4.50 -28.24 -10.22
C GLN A 222 4.42 -27.40 -11.52
N ALA A 223 5.54 -26.92 -12.04
CA ALA A 223 5.59 -26.15 -13.28
C ALA A 223 5.22 -27.00 -14.50
N LYS A 224 4.82 -26.36 -15.61
CA LYS A 224 4.40 -27.06 -16.84
C LYS A 224 5.51 -27.86 -17.53
N GLY A 225 6.78 -27.50 -17.30
CA GLY A 225 7.94 -28.16 -17.93
C GLY A 225 9.21 -28.03 -17.07
N PRO A 226 9.21 -28.54 -15.81
CA PRO A 226 10.27 -28.24 -14.87
C PRO A 226 11.66 -28.70 -15.34
N ALA A 227 11.76 -29.83 -16.02
CA ALA A 227 13.04 -30.35 -16.53
C ALA A 227 13.59 -29.48 -17.69
N ALA A 228 12.74 -29.02 -18.60
CA ALA A 228 13.13 -28.14 -19.68
C ALA A 228 13.54 -26.76 -19.15
N ASN A 229 12.76 -26.20 -18.22
CA ASN A 229 13.06 -24.92 -17.58
C ASN A 229 14.36 -24.99 -16.81
N HIS A 230 14.62 -26.07 -16.06
CA HIS A 230 15.87 -26.28 -15.33
C HIS A 230 17.06 -26.34 -16.29
N ARG A 231 16.95 -27.04 -17.42
CA ARG A 231 18.00 -27.10 -18.42
C ARG A 231 18.31 -25.73 -19.01
N ILE A 232 17.27 -24.97 -19.42
CA ILE A 232 17.43 -23.63 -20.00
C ILE A 232 18.07 -22.65 -19.01
N CYS A 233 17.65 -22.68 -17.74
CA CYS A 233 18.23 -21.85 -16.70
C CYS A 233 19.67 -22.30 -16.36
N GLY A 234 19.97 -23.60 -16.42
CA GLY A 234 21.33 -24.13 -16.25
C GLY A 234 22.27 -23.69 -17.38
N GLU A 235 21.80 -23.74 -18.63
CA GLU A 235 22.53 -23.21 -19.79
C GLU A 235 22.78 -21.69 -19.65
N LEU A 236 21.80 -20.93 -19.17
CA LEU A 236 21.93 -19.49 -18.90
C LEU A 236 23.00 -19.21 -17.84
N VAL A 237 22.99 -19.96 -16.74
CA VAL A 237 24.03 -19.84 -15.69
C VAL A 237 25.41 -20.18 -16.22
N ALA A 238 25.53 -21.24 -17.03
CA ALA A 238 26.79 -21.61 -17.65
C ALA A 238 27.31 -20.50 -18.59
N ASP A 239 26.46 -19.96 -19.46
CA ASP A 239 26.82 -18.83 -20.34
C ASP A 239 27.29 -17.61 -19.56
N LEU A 240 26.62 -17.28 -18.45
CA LEU A 240 27.01 -16.16 -17.57
C LEU A 240 28.36 -16.42 -16.88
N VAL A 241 28.64 -17.65 -16.45
CA VAL A 241 29.94 -18.02 -15.84
C VAL A 241 31.03 -17.93 -16.89
N ASP A 242 30.80 -18.43 -18.10
CA ASP A 242 31.76 -18.35 -19.20
C ASP A 242 32.06 -16.90 -19.59
N GLU A 243 31.04 -16.04 -19.64
CA GLU A 243 31.21 -14.61 -19.94
C GLU A 243 31.98 -13.85 -18.85
N VAL A 244 31.90 -14.27 -17.56
CA VAL A 244 32.71 -13.72 -16.48
C VAL A 244 34.17 -14.10 -16.64
N ILE A 245 34.44 -15.33 -17.10
CA ILE A 245 35.82 -15.89 -17.16
C ILE A 245 36.59 -15.39 -18.37
N ASP A 246 35.99 -15.41 -19.53
CA ASP A 246 36.55 -14.97 -20.81
C ASP A 246 35.78 -13.75 -21.35
N PRO A 247 36.06 -12.61 -20.76
CA PRO A 247 35.39 -11.37 -21.17
C PRO A 247 36.03 -10.91 -22.51
N GLY A 248 35.54 -11.39 -23.62
CA GLY A 248 36.03 -11.01 -24.95
C GLY A 248 36.33 -9.51 -25.06
N ASN A 249 37.57 -9.18 -25.44
CA ASN A 249 38.08 -7.81 -25.66
C ASN A 249 37.73 -6.76 -24.60
N GLY A 250 38.30 -6.86 -23.40
CA GLY A 250 38.43 -5.70 -22.49
C GLY A 250 37.18 -5.36 -21.65
N THR A 251 36.57 -6.36 -21.08
CA THR A 251 35.45 -6.13 -20.10
C THR A 251 36.00 -5.47 -18.83
N ASP A 252 35.47 -4.29 -18.57
CA ASP A 252 35.70 -3.51 -17.36
C ASP A 252 35.19 -4.29 -16.13
N MET A 253 35.86 -4.08 -14.97
CA MET A 253 35.46 -4.64 -13.66
C MET A 253 33.97 -4.42 -13.34
N LYS A 254 33.35 -3.35 -13.85
CA LYS A 254 31.94 -3.08 -13.74
C LYS A 254 31.08 -4.12 -14.44
N SER A 255 31.48 -4.55 -15.65
CA SER A 255 30.76 -5.59 -16.40
C SER A 255 30.81 -6.94 -15.66
N GLN A 256 31.98 -7.32 -15.14
CA GLN A 256 32.12 -8.53 -14.33
C GLN A 256 31.24 -8.49 -13.07
N THR A 257 31.18 -7.34 -12.38
CA THR A 257 30.31 -7.16 -11.21
C THR A 257 28.84 -7.31 -11.57
N ARG A 258 28.39 -6.79 -12.72
CA ARG A 258 27.01 -6.92 -13.22
C ARG A 258 26.61 -8.38 -13.42
N ILE A 259 27.43 -9.13 -14.10
CA ILE A 259 27.20 -10.55 -14.36
C ILE A 259 27.22 -11.34 -13.05
N MET A 260 28.14 -11.06 -12.15
CA MET A 260 28.20 -11.69 -10.82
C MET A 260 26.98 -11.38 -9.96
N ASN A 261 26.43 -10.15 -10.06
CA ASN A 261 25.16 -9.81 -9.42
C ASN A 261 24.01 -10.68 -9.95
N ALA A 262 23.92 -10.86 -11.27
CA ALA A 262 22.93 -11.73 -11.88
C ALA A 262 23.10 -13.20 -11.42
N LEU A 263 24.31 -13.72 -11.43
CA LEU A 263 24.61 -15.06 -10.92
C LEU A 263 24.20 -15.21 -9.44
N SER A 264 24.42 -14.19 -8.62
CA SER A 264 24.01 -14.20 -7.20
C SER A 264 22.49 -14.32 -7.03
N VAL A 265 21.71 -13.68 -7.90
CA VAL A 265 20.24 -13.81 -7.91
C VAL A 265 19.82 -15.23 -8.29
N PHE A 266 20.41 -15.81 -9.35
CA PHE A 266 20.12 -17.20 -9.75
C PHE A 266 20.54 -18.23 -8.69
N ALA A 267 21.63 -17.98 -7.96
CA ALA A 267 22.06 -18.84 -6.85
C ALA A 267 21.05 -18.83 -5.70
N LYS A 268 20.45 -17.68 -5.39
CA LYS A 268 19.36 -17.55 -4.39
C LYS A 268 18.09 -18.28 -4.84
N ILE A 269 17.73 -18.17 -6.12
CA ILE A 269 16.54 -18.80 -6.70
C ILE A 269 16.66 -20.32 -6.66
N LYS A 270 17.75 -20.86 -7.18
CA LYS A 270 17.94 -22.32 -7.28
C LYS A 270 19.44 -22.66 -7.37
N SER A 271 20.01 -23.04 -6.25
CA SER A 271 21.44 -23.39 -6.13
C SER A 271 21.85 -24.60 -7.00
N THR A 272 20.91 -25.53 -7.28
CA THR A 272 21.18 -26.74 -8.12
C THR A 272 21.44 -26.42 -9.60
N LEU A 273 21.30 -25.17 -10.03
CA LEU A 273 21.70 -24.73 -11.37
C LEU A 273 23.23 -24.64 -11.51
N PHE A 274 23.94 -24.62 -10.40
CA PHE A 274 25.40 -24.47 -10.36
C PHE A 274 26.09 -25.83 -10.18
N THR A 275 27.22 -25.99 -10.81
CA THR A 275 28.12 -27.16 -10.69
C THR A 275 29.37 -26.82 -9.88
N VAL A 276 30.12 -27.85 -9.45
CA VAL A 276 31.41 -27.66 -8.77
C VAL A 276 32.39 -26.89 -9.66
N ASP A 277 32.38 -27.16 -10.97
CA ASP A 277 33.28 -26.50 -11.92
C ASP A 277 32.95 -25.01 -12.06
N HIS A 278 31.68 -24.62 -12.04
CA HIS A 278 31.31 -23.21 -11.98
C HIS A 278 31.93 -22.52 -10.77
N LEU A 279 31.87 -23.14 -9.57
CA LEU A 279 32.50 -22.58 -8.36
C LEU A 279 34.02 -22.50 -8.45
N ARG A 280 34.67 -23.50 -9.08
CA ARG A 280 36.12 -23.48 -9.30
C ARG A 280 36.53 -22.28 -10.14
N HIS A 281 35.78 -21.97 -11.17
CA HIS A 281 36.01 -20.84 -12.04
C HIS A 281 35.80 -19.51 -11.32
N ILE A 282 34.63 -19.35 -10.65
CA ILE A 282 34.27 -18.12 -9.96
C ILE A 282 35.18 -17.85 -8.74
N ARG A 283 35.81 -18.87 -8.17
CA ARG A 283 36.72 -18.74 -7.01
C ARG A 283 37.80 -17.66 -7.20
N LEU A 284 38.28 -17.46 -8.42
CA LEU A 284 39.29 -16.45 -8.74
C LEU A 284 38.87 -15.03 -8.32
N TYR A 285 37.54 -14.79 -8.16
CA TYR A 285 36.96 -13.51 -7.74
C TYR A 285 36.86 -13.35 -6.22
N ILE A 286 37.12 -14.41 -5.42
CA ILE A 286 37.36 -14.28 -3.97
C ILE A 286 38.78 -13.78 -3.74
N LYS A 287 39.06 -12.57 -4.22
CA LYS A 287 40.36 -11.93 -4.05
C LYS A 287 40.55 -11.44 -2.62
N THR A 288 41.81 -11.20 -2.25
CA THR A 288 42.10 -10.47 -1.02
C THR A 288 41.70 -9.02 -1.22
N ILE A 289 40.73 -8.57 -0.46
CA ILE A 289 40.17 -7.20 -0.51
C ILE A 289 41.29 -6.23 -0.11
N THR A 290 41.61 -5.26 -0.95
CA THR A 290 42.59 -4.20 -0.71
C THR A 290 41.94 -2.86 -0.55
N ASN A 291 40.88 -2.60 -1.32
CA ASN A 291 40.14 -1.35 -1.32
C ASN A 291 38.60 -1.63 -1.24
N SER A 292 37.81 -0.58 -1.16
CA SER A 292 36.35 -0.71 -1.10
C SER A 292 35.72 -1.15 -2.42
N GLU A 293 36.41 -0.95 -3.55
CA GLU A 293 35.91 -1.36 -4.87
C GLU A 293 35.99 -2.88 -5.03
N ASP A 294 36.99 -3.52 -4.45
CA ASP A 294 37.10 -4.99 -4.44
C ASP A 294 35.86 -5.64 -3.79
N VAL A 295 35.23 -4.97 -2.81
CA VAL A 295 34.05 -5.48 -2.10
C VAL A 295 32.87 -5.64 -3.06
N THR A 296 32.73 -4.77 -4.05
CA THR A 296 31.61 -4.80 -5.00
C THR A 296 31.59 -6.07 -5.86
N LEU A 297 32.74 -6.64 -6.16
CA LEU A 297 32.87 -7.90 -6.90
C LEU A 297 32.91 -9.12 -5.96
N VAL A 298 33.54 -8.99 -4.79
CA VAL A 298 33.60 -10.07 -3.80
C VAL A 298 32.23 -10.39 -3.23
N GLN A 299 31.40 -9.40 -2.98
CA GLN A 299 30.07 -9.60 -2.38
C GLN A 299 29.18 -10.57 -3.18
N PRO A 300 28.84 -10.31 -4.47
CA PRO A 300 27.99 -11.24 -5.22
C PRO A 300 28.64 -12.61 -5.38
N THR A 301 29.98 -12.67 -5.49
CA THR A 301 30.71 -13.94 -5.52
C THR A 301 30.48 -14.75 -4.26
N VAL A 302 30.61 -14.14 -3.09
CA VAL A 302 30.38 -14.80 -1.79
C VAL A 302 28.94 -15.24 -1.64
N VAL A 303 27.99 -14.43 -2.13
CA VAL A 303 26.57 -14.81 -2.12
C VAL A 303 26.32 -16.08 -2.96
N VAL A 304 26.96 -16.23 -4.12
CA VAL A 304 26.87 -17.48 -4.90
C VAL A 304 27.40 -18.65 -4.08
N PHE A 305 28.59 -18.53 -3.49
CA PHE A 305 29.14 -19.59 -2.64
C PHE A 305 28.24 -19.94 -1.47
N ARG A 306 27.68 -18.96 -0.76
CA ARG A 306 26.77 -19.14 0.37
C ARG A 306 25.58 -20.04 0.02
N HIS A 307 24.98 -19.82 -1.16
CA HIS A 307 23.79 -20.57 -1.55
C HIS A 307 24.10 -21.91 -2.20
N VAL A 308 25.22 -22.02 -2.92
CA VAL A 308 25.54 -23.21 -3.71
C VAL A 308 26.30 -24.26 -2.89
N LEU A 309 27.23 -23.87 -2.04
CA LEU A 309 28.04 -24.79 -1.24
C LEU A 309 27.20 -25.84 -0.48
N PRO A 310 26.15 -25.48 0.25
CA PRO A 310 25.36 -26.46 1.01
C PRO A 310 24.66 -27.51 0.15
N THR A 311 24.53 -27.29 -1.14
CA THR A 311 23.78 -28.18 -2.06
C THR A 311 24.66 -29.12 -2.85
N LEU A 312 25.97 -29.00 -2.73
CA LEU A 312 26.90 -29.88 -3.44
C LEU A 312 27.07 -31.20 -2.68
N PRO A 313 26.94 -32.36 -3.35
CA PRO A 313 26.92 -33.66 -2.69
C PRO A 313 28.27 -34.08 -2.09
N SER A 314 29.38 -33.59 -2.60
CA SER A 314 30.70 -33.79 -2.01
C SER A 314 31.64 -32.69 -2.45
N LEU A 315 32.17 -31.97 -1.47
CA LEU A 315 33.20 -30.97 -1.72
C LEU A 315 34.55 -31.64 -1.46
N GLN A 316 35.49 -31.53 -2.42
CA GLN A 316 36.83 -31.94 -2.15
C GLN A 316 37.42 -31.13 -1.00
N HIS A 317 37.93 -31.80 0.02
CA HIS A 317 38.47 -31.19 1.23
C HIS A 317 39.50 -30.08 0.94
N SER A 318 40.39 -30.30 -0.05
CA SER A 318 41.38 -29.33 -0.50
C SER A 318 40.75 -28.04 -1.05
N PHE A 319 39.64 -28.17 -1.80
CA PHE A 319 38.95 -27.02 -2.38
C PHE A 319 38.19 -26.23 -1.30
N ALA A 320 37.54 -26.93 -0.36
CA ALA A 320 36.90 -26.30 0.79
C ALA A 320 37.87 -25.51 1.66
N GLU A 321 39.05 -26.09 1.92
CA GLU A 321 40.12 -25.44 2.71
C GLU A 321 40.67 -24.20 2.01
N GLU A 322 40.83 -24.24 0.71
CA GLU A 322 41.29 -23.11 -0.08
C GLU A 322 40.27 -21.94 -0.06
N ILE A 323 38.96 -22.22 -0.23
CA ILE A 323 37.91 -21.21 -0.11
C ILE A 323 37.93 -20.63 1.30
N ARG A 324 37.95 -21.49 2.33
CA ARG A 324 37.99 -21.08 3.75
C ARG A 324 39.16 -20.16 4.03
N ALA A 325 40.36 -20.52 3.56
CA ALA A 325 41.54 -19.69 3.75
C ALA A 325 41.45 -18.34 3.05
N SER A 326 40.86 -18.30 1.87
CA SER A 326 40.64 -17.06 1.12
C SER A 326 39.58 -16.16 1.79
N LEU A 327 38.49 -16.72 2.28
CA LEU A 327 37.43 -15.98 3.00
C LEU A 327 37.95 -15.45 4.35
N MET A 328 38.65 -16.28 5.14
CA MET A 328 39.21 -15.88 6.46
C MET A 328 40.15 -14.69 6.37
N ARG A 329 40.94 -14.54 5.31
CA ARG A 329 41.85 -13.39 5.08
C ARG A 329 41.05 -12.07 4.92
N ASN A 330 39.84 -12.12 4.45
CA ASN A 330 39.02 -10.95 4.21
C ASN A 330 38.21 -10.48 5.46
N VAL A 331 37.97 -11.37 6.42
CA VAL A 331 37.15 -11.08 7.64
C VAL A 331 37.65 -9.83 8.40
N PRO A 332 38.93 -9.66 8.77
CA PRO A 332 39.36 -8.47 9.51
C PRO A 332 39.27 -7.18 8.70
N LYS A 333 39.49 -7.28 7.37
CA LYS A 333 39.45 -6.12 6.48
C LYS A 333 38.02 -5.65 6.27
N LEU A 334 37.07 -6.57 6.06
CA LEU A 334 35.64 -6.26 5.95
C LEU A 334 35.13 -5.62 7.24
N ALA A 335 35.51 -6.14 8.40
CA ALA A 335 35.12 -5.53 9.68
C ALA A 335 35.68 -4.10 9.82
N LYS A 336 36.92 -3.84 9.40
CA LYS A 336 37.48 -2.50 9.38
C LYS A 336 36.74 -1.57 8.39
N PHE A 337 36.43 -2.03 7.19
CA PHE A 337 35.66 -1.24 6.24
C PHE A 337 34.24 -0.95 6.74
N ALA A 338 33.59 -1.92 7.39
CA ALA A 338 32.30 -1.75 8.00
C ALA A 338 32.35 -0.74 9.17
N SER A 339 33.39 -0.74 9.99
CA SER A 339 33.58 0.26 11.07
C SER A 339 33.78 1.68 10.54
N LEU A 340 34.33 1.81 9.33
CA LEU A 340 34.48 3.09 8.63
C LEU A 340 33.22 3.51 7.85
N GLY A 341 32.10 2.80 8.01
CA GLY A 341 30.82 3.10 7.35
C GLY A 341 30.83 2.88 5.83
N ARG A 342 31.74 2.03 5.30
CA ARG A 342 31.75 1.73 3.87
C ARG A 342 30.54 0.89 3.49
N PRO A 343 29.79 1.28 2.45
CA PRO A 343 28.58 0.57 2.03
C PRO A 343 28.92 -0.88 1.67
N THR A 344 27.95 -1.75 1.83
CA THR A 344 27.99 -3.20 1.53
C THR A 344 28.97 -4.05 2.33
N SER A 345 30.01 -3.45 2.96
CA SER A 345 31.07 -4.20 3.67
C SER A 345 30.53 -5.07 4.81
N ARG A 346 29.49 -4.61 5.48
CA ARG A 346 28.83 -5.34 6.58
C ARG A 346 28.05 -6.55 6.07
N ASP A 347 27.26 -6.38 5.02
CA ASP A 347 26.49 -7.45 4.41
C ASP A 347 27.43 -8.51 3.80
N THR A 348 28.50 -8.06 3.16
CA THR A 348 29.55 -8.95 2.65
C THR A 348 30.22 -9.73 3.79
N LEU A 349 30.49 -9.11 4.94
CA LEU A 349 31.01 -9.79 6.11
C LEU A 349 30.07 -10.89 6.60
N LEU A 350 28.77 -10.60 6.70
CA LEU A 350 27.76 -11.59 7.08
C LEU A 350 27.71 -12.75 6.08
N ASP A 351 27.74 -12.47 4.78
CA ASP A 351 27.76 -13.51 3.75
C ASP A 351 29.05 -14.37 3.81
N VAL A 352 30.21 -13.74 4.08
CA VAL A 352 31.48 -14.45 4.32
C VAL A 352 31.39 -15.36 5.53
N VAL A 353 30.84 -14.89 6.65
CA VAL A 353 30.65 -15.69 7.87
C VAL A 353 29.72 -16.86 7.62
N HIS A 354 28.61 -16.63 6.87
CA HIS A 354 27.71 -17.72 6.45
C HIS A 354 28.42 -18.78 5.63
N CYS A 355 29.27 -18.39 4.66
CA CYS A 355 30.05 -19.36 3.88
C CYS A 355 31.01 -20.13 4.76
N LEU A 356 31.74 -19.45 5.65
CA LEU A 356 32.68 -20.07 6.56
C LEU A 356 32.01 -21.10 7.48
N TRP A 357 30.83 -20.76 8.00
CA TRP A 357 30.05 -21.64 8.86
C TRP A 357 29.52 -22.85 8.08
N ALA A 358 28.95 -22.63 6.89
CA ALA A 358 28.46 -23.71 6.03
C ALA A 358 29.58 -24.70 5.64
N ILE A 359 30.78 -24.20 5.35
CA ILE A 359 31.98 -25.07 5.05
C ILE A 359 32.34 -25.92 6.27
N SER A 360 32.26 -25.34 7.48
CA SER A 360 32.57 -26.06 8.71
C SER A 360 31.54 -27.17 9.02
N GLU A 361 30.28 -26.96 8.72
CA GLU A 361 29.22 -27.95 8.92
C GLU A 361 29.23 -29.09 7.90
N MET A 362 29.60 -28.78 6.62
CA MET A 362 29.55 -29.76 5.53
C MET A 362 30.70 -30.76 5.49
N SER A 363 31.87 -30.38 5.98
CA SER A 363 33.08 -31.12 5.68
C SER A 363 33.68 -31.83 6.88
N ASP A 364 33.00 -31.94 8.00
CA ASP A 364 33.57 -32.35 9.31
C ASP A 364 34.89 -31.59 9.61
N MET A 365 35.07 -30.42 8.99
CA MET A 365 36.21 -29.58 9.20
C MET A 365 36.05 -28.84 10.50
N ASP A 366 37.04 -28.95 11.37
CA ASP A 366 37.09 -28.25 12.63
C ASP A 366 36.73 -26.76 12.47
N ALA A 367 35.71 -26.30 13.14
CA ALA A 367 35.35 -24.88 13.30
C ALA A 367 36.42 -24.11 14.12
N ASP A 368 37.54 -24.76 14.45
CA ASP A 368 38.63 -24.29 15.29
C ASP A 368 39.15 -22.91 14.87
N LYS A 369 39.32 -22.66 13.57
CA LYS A 369 39.81 -21.36 13.07
C LYS A 369 38.81 -20.24 13.35
N ILE A 370 37.53 -20.55 13.27
CA ILE A 370 36.43 -19.60 13.60
C ILE A 370 36.47 -19.35 15.11
N PHE A 371 36.53 -20.43 15.93
CA PHE A 371 36.57 -20.31 17.39
C PHE A 371 37.80 -19.53 17.86
N VAL A 372 39.00 -19.79 17.30
CA VAL A 372 40.20 -19.01 17.60
C VAL A 372 40.00 -17.53 17.30
N THR A 373 39.38 -17.20 16.19
CA THR A 373 39.12 -15.81 15.82
C THR A 373 38.17 -15.14 16.81
N ILE A 374 37.06 -15.79 17.14
CA ILE A 374 36.07 -15.26 18.11
C ILE A 374 36.71 -15.10 19.49
N CYS A 375 37.40 -16.11 19.97
CA CYS A 375 38.10 -16.08 21.27
C CYS A 375 39.15 -14.99 21.34
N SER A 376 39.91 -14.79 20.26
CA SER A 376 40.90 -13.70 20.16
C SER A 376 40.22 -12.33 20.26
N VAL A 377 39.09 -12.12 19.54
CA VAL A 377 38.31 -10.87 19.59
C VAL A 377 37.75 -10.62 20.97
N ILE A 378 37.19 -11.64 21.64
CA ILE A 378 36.71 -11.53 23.03
C ILE A 378 37.83 -11.08 23.96
N CYS A 379 39.00 -11.71 23.85
CA CYS A 379 40.16 -11.37 24.67
C CYS A 379 40.73 -10.00 24.41
N GLN A 380 40.55 -9.45 23.23
CA GLN A 380 40.96 -8.10 22.86
C GLN A 380 39.94 -7.04 23.21
N LEU A 381 38.66 -7.35 23.17
CA LEU A 381 37.56 -6.39 23.43
C LEU A 381 37.33 -6.22 24.94
N ARG A 382 37.40 -7.28 25.75
CA ARG A 382 37.11 -7.20 27.20
C ARG A 382 37.97 -6.19 27.97
N PRO A 383 39.28 -6.07 27.77
CA PRO A 383 40.09 -5.05 28.44
C PRO A 383 39.68 -3.62 28.10
N LEU A 384 39.13 -3.41 26.90
CA LEU A 384 38.66 -2.09 26.43
C LEU A 384 37.39 -1.61 27.14
N MET A 385 36.67 -2.49 27.87
CA MET A 385 35.50 -2.11 28.65
C MET A 385 35.82 -1.05 29.75
N THR A 386 37.04 -1.01 30.22
CA THR A 386 37.50 -0.06 31.22
C THR A 386 38.03 1.25 30.63
N SER A 387 38.23 1.31 29.32
CA SER A 387 38.78 2.45 28.59
C SER A 387 37.75 3.54 28.24
N ILE A 388 36.73 3.71 29.08
CA ILE A 388 35.64 4.70 28.84
C ILE A 388 36.19 6.15 28.74
N LYS A 389 37.30 6.42 29.42
CA LYS A 389 37.96 7.76 29.41
C LYS A 389 38.86 7.99 28.21
N ASP A 390 39.33 6.93 27.56
CA ASP A 390 40.22 7.00 26.43
C ASP A 390 39.50 6.55 25.16
N GLN A 391 38.76 7.49 24.57
CA GLN A 391 38.01 7.27 23.31
C GLN A 391 38.78 7.90 22.14
N SER A 392 40.08 7.69 22.07
CA SER A 392 40.85 8.06 20.87
C SER A 392 40.29 7.36 19.63
N THR A 393 40.39 7.99 18.47
CA THR A 393 39.86 7.45 17.20
C THR A 393 40.34 6.04 16.90
N ALA A 394 41.61 5.74 17.24
CA ALA A 394 42.18 4.41 17.05
C ALA A 394 41.57 3.36 17.99
N VAL A 395 41.26 3.71 19.24
CA VAL A 395 40.59 2.80 20.18
C VAL A 395 39.14 2.60 19.77
N ARG A 396 38.46 3.68 19.39
CA ARG A 396 37.08 3.65 18.89
C ARG A 396 36.95 2.72 17.69
N ASP A 397 37.74 2.91 16.64
CA ASP A 397 37.69 2.08 15.41
C ASP A 397 37.96 0.60 15.70
N ARG A 398 38.81 0.33 16.67
CA ARG A 398 39.11 -1.03 17.14
C ARG A 398 37.91 -1.65 17.86
N ILE A 399 37.29 -0.91 18.78
CA ILE A 399 36.06 -1.37 19.46
C ILE A 399 34.95 -1.64 18.44
N LEU A 400 34.72 -0.73 17.50
CA LEU A 400 33.70 -0.88 16.46
C LEU A 400 33.96 -2.15 15.62
N SER A 401 35.21 -2.35 15.15
CA SER A 401 35.56 -3.53 14.35
C SER A 401 35.32 -4.83 15.11
N TYR A 402 35.68 -4.88 16.40
CA TYR A 402 35.46 -6.07 17.24
C TYR A 402 33.98 -6.33 17.54
N LEU A 403 33.19 -5.30 17.80
CA LEU A 403 31.76 -5.41 17.98
C LEU A 403 31.08 -5.93 16.71
N ILE A 404 31.47 -5.43 15.54
CA ILE A 404 30.98 -5.92 14.24
C ILE A 404 31.29 -7.40 14.05
N LEU A 405 32.53 -7.82 14.35
CA LEU A 405 32.92 -9.23 14.23
C LEU A 405 32.12 -10.13 15.16
N LEU A 406 32.03 -9.79 16.45
CA LEU A 406 31.26 -10.59 17.42
C LEU A 406 29.78 -10.63 17.06
N GLY A 407 29.24 -9.52 16.58
CA GLY A 407 27.84 -9.46 16.11
C GLY A 407 27.62 -10.35 14.90
N ALA A 408 28.52 -10.34 13.91
CA ALA A 408 28.40 -11.16 12.70
C ALA A 408 28.52 -12.66 13.01
N PHE A 409 29.52 -13.05 13.80
CA PHE A 409 29.67 -14.46 14.20
C PHE A 409 28.54 -14.91 15.13
N GLY A 410 28.10 -14.07 16.08
CA GLY A 410 27.01 -14.39 16.99
C GLY A 410 25.66 -14.48 16.32
N GLN A 411 25.45 -13.80 15.22
CA GLN A 411 24.21 -13.84 14.41
C GLN A 411 24.13 -15.10 13.53
N VAL A 412 25.27 -15.60 13.05
CA VAL A 412 25.32 -16.64 12.03
C VAL A 412 25.64 -18.02 12.62
N CYS A 413 26.62 -18.07 13.53
CA CYS A 413 27.17 -19.35 14.01
C CYS A 413 26.36 -19.87 15.20
N ASP A 414 25.90 -21.12 15.14
CA ASP A 414 25.34 -21.82 16.30
C ASP A 414 26.48 -22.34 17.20
N LEU A 415 27.02 -21.40 17.98
CA LEU A 415 28.13 -21.69 18.90
C LEU A 415 27.69 -22.55 20.07
N ASN A 416 26.40 -22.56 20.43
CA ASN A 416 25.89 -23.33 21.56
C ASN A 416 25.88 -24.83 21.25
N ALA A 417 25.68 -25.23 19.98
CA ALA A 417 25.79 -26.63 19.55
C ALA A 417 27.26 -27.17 19.68
N HIS A 418 28.23 -26.28 19.70
CA HIS A 418 29.67 -26.58 19.81
C HIS A 418 30.30 -26.00 21.09
N ALA A 419 29.55 -26.01 22.21
CA ALA A 419 29.94 -25.34 23.44
C ALA A 419 31.29 -25.86 24.00
N ASP A 420 31.50 -27.19 24.12
CA ASP A 420 32.70 -27.79 24.70
C ASP A 420 33.97 -27.42 23.94
N PRO A 421 34.11 -27.62 22.60
CA PRO A 421 35.29 -27.23 21.87
C PRO A 421 35.51 -25.72 21.89
N PHE A 422 34.45 -24.90 21.84
CA PHE A 422 34.58 -23.46 21.97
C PHE A 422 35.15 -23.02 23.34
N ILE A 423 34.60 -23.54 24.43
CA ILE A 423 35.04 -23.22 25.79
C ILE A 423 36.50 -23.69 26.04
N ALA A 424 36.84 -24.88 25.54
CA ALA A 424 38.24 -25.37 25.60
C ALA A 424 39.21 -24.40 24.90
N LYS A 425 38.82 -23.90 23.73
CA LYS A 425 39.62 -22.94 22.98
C LYS A 425 39.70 -21.59 23.66
N LEU A 426 38.58 -21.13 24.25
CA LEU A 426 38.53 -19.89 25.02
C LEU A 426 39.47 -19.96 26.24
N ARG A 427 39.43 -21.06 26.99
CA ARG A 427 40.36 -21.30 28.15
C ARG A 427 41.83 -21.21 27.73
N THR A 428 42.21 -21.86 26.63
CA THR A 428 43.59 -21.83 26.14
C THR A 428 43.98 -20.41 25.70
N THR A 429 43.06 -19.60 25.17
CA THR A 429 43.37 -18.24 24.76
C THR A 429 43.44 -17.27 25.95
N VAL A 430 42.51 -17.40 26.90
CA VAL A 430 42.46 -16.59 28.13
C VAL A 430 43.68 -16.83 29.02
N ASN A 431 44.16 -18.08 29.11
CA ASN A 431 45.35 -18.44 29.91
C ASN A 431 46.63 -17.75 29.44
N LYS A 432 46.68 -17.18 28.25
CA LYS A 432 47.80 -16.40 27.75
C LYS A 432 47.89 -14.99 28.34
N ASN A 433 46.80 -14.52 29.02
CA ASN A 433 46.72 -13.18 29.61
C ASN A 433 46.23 -13.28 31.07
N GLU A 434 47.10 -13.04 32.04
CA GLU A 434 46.83 -13.16 33.47
C GLU A 434 45.69 -12.26 33.98
N ALA A 435 45.55 -11.05 33.45
CA ALA A 435 44.52 -10.12 33.83
C ALA A 435 43.11 -10.62 33.38
N LEU A 436 43.01 -11.16 32.16
CA LEU A 436 41.79 -11.76 31.62
C LEU A 436 41.48 -13.09 32.33
N LYS A 437 42.48 -13.88 32.69
CA LYS A 437 42.31 -15.11 33.44
C LYS A 437 41.59 -14.83 34.75
N LYS A 438 42.10 -13.89 35.56
CA LYS A 438 41.44 -13.49 36.82
C LYS A 438 39.97 -13.00 36.62
N GLN A 439 39.74 -12.28 35.54
CA GLN A 439 38.39 -11.73 35.24
C GLN A 439 37.37 -12.82 34.80
N MET A 440 37.82 -13.86 34.10
CA MET A 440 36.95 -14.88 33.52
C MET A 440 37.02 -16.23 34.27
N GLU A 441 37.94 -16.40 35.23
CA GLU A 441 38.15 -17.67 35.91
C GLU A 441 36.91 -18.14 36.70
N SER A 442 36.23 -17.20 37.34
CA SER A 442 34.96 -17.50 38.05
C SER A 442 33.83 -18.00 37.14
N SER A 443 33.78 -17.54 35.90
CA SER A 443 32.78 -17.95 34.91
C SER A 443 33.16 -19.24 34.19
N LEU A 444 34.44 -19.42 33.82
CA LEU A 444 34.89 -20.56 33.02
C LEU A 444 35.13 -21.84 33.85
N ASN A 445 35.40 -21.73 35.16
CA ASN A 445 35.68 -22.87 36.06
C ASN A 445 34.43 -23.41 36.78
N GLN A 446 33.23 -22.92 36.45
CA GLN A 446 31.98 -23.48 36.96
C GLN A 446 31.78 -24.91 36.45
N LYS A 447 31.06 -25.76 37.21
CA LYS A 447 30.69 -27.13 36.81
C LYS A 447 29.91 -27.14 35.48
N SER A 448 29.13 -26.08 35.21
CA SER A 448 28.43 -25.83 33.95
C SER A 448 28.82 -24.42 33.47
N PRO A 449 29.76 -24.26 32.54
CA PRO A 449 30.13 -22.97 32.02
C PRO A 449 28.97 -22.34 31.28
N PRO A 450 28.86 -20.99 31.21
CA PRO A 450 27.79 -20.33 30.51
C PRO A 450 27.88 -20.65 29.00
N PRO A 451 26.72 -20.72 28.31
CA PRO A 451 26.74 -21.00 26.86
C PRO A 451 27.55 -19.95 26.11
N PRO A 452 28.24 -20.33 25.01
CA PRO A 452 29.04 -19.40 24.21
C PRO A 452 28.31 -18.13 23.76
N SER A 453 27.04 -18.23 23.36
CA SER A 453 26.22 -17.08 22.99
C SER A 453 26.05 -16.07 24.12
N LEU A 454 25.94 -16.55 25.38
CA LEU A 454 25.87 -15.68 26.55
C LEU A 454 27.22 -14.99 26.83
N LEU A 455 28.34 -15.68 26.64
CA LEU A 455 29.68 -15.07 26.77
C LEU A 455 29.92 -13.95 25.76
N LEU A 456 29.41 -14.10 24.51
CA LEU A 456 29.42 -13.03 23.52
C LEU A 456 28.57 -11.86 23.97
N LEU A 457 27.36 -12.14 24.41
CA LEU A 457 26.39 -11.14 24.89
C LEU A 457 26.97 -10.32 26.06
N ASP A 458 27.54 -10.99 27.06
CA ASP A 458 28.16 -10.34 28.23
C ASP A 458 29.41 -9.52 27.84
N THR A 459 30.04 -9.83 26.71
CA THR A 459 31.18 -9.05 26.18
C THR A 459 30.70 -7.81 25.43
N VAL A 460 29.56 -7.88 24.74
CA VAL A 460 29.04 -6.77 23.90
C VAL A 460 28.18 -5.80 24.72
N ARG A 461 27.34 -6.31 25.64
CA ARG A 461 26.36 -5.54 26.43
C ARG A 461 26.94 -4.29 27.14
N PRO A 462 28.11 -4.31 27.78
CA PRO A 462 28.65 -3.12 28.46
C PRO A 462 28.83 -1.91 27.56
N PHE A 463 29.02 -2.10 26.25
CA PHE A 463 29.18 -1.02 25.26
C PHE A 463 27.85 -0.35 24.87
N THR A 464 26.68 -0.84 25.33
CA THR A 464 25.38 -0.18 25.12
C THR A 464 25.11 0.93 26.13
N GLN A 465 25.93 1.08 27.19
CA GLN A 465 25.75 2.08 28.26
C GLN A 465 25.92 3.51 27.74
N GLN A 466 25.25 4.46 28.39
CA GLN A 466 25.29 5.87 28.02
C GLN A 466 26.68 6.53 28.08
N ALA A 467 27.59 5.96 28.82
CA ALA A 467 28.98 6.45 28.94
C ALA A 467 29.79 6.32 27.63
N TRP A 468 29.33 5.51 26.68
CA TRP A 468 29.99 5.33 25.39
C TRP A 468 29.43 6.28 24.32
N GLU A 469 30.27 6.62 23.33
CA GLU A 469 29.86 7.37 22.15
C GLU A 469 28.70 6.69 21.40
N LEU A 470 27.90 7.50 20.75
CA LEU A 470 26.68 7.02 20.07
C LEU A 470 26.97 5.91 19.04
N ASP A 471 28.06 6.04 18.27
CA ASP A 471 28.43 5.05 17.25
C ASP A 471 28.79 3.68 17.86
N ILE A 472 29.47 3.68 19.01
CA ILE A 472 29.80 2.47 19.76
C ILE A 472 28.52 1.82 20.32
N ARG A 473 27.63 2.64 20.89
CA ARG A 473 26.33 2.18 21.42
C ARG A 473 25.46 1.60 20.33
N GLU A 474 25.38 2.26 19.18
CA GLU A 474 24.65 1.80 17.99
C GLU A 474 25.15 0.44 17.53
N GLN A 475 26.48 0.32 17.38
CA GLN A 475 27.12 -0.94 16.97
C GLN A 475 26.93 -2.04 18.00
N ALA A 476 27.08 -1.74 19.28
CA ALA A 476 26.88 -2.71 20.37
C ALA A 476 25.43 -3.20 20.41
N LEU A 477 24.46 -2.30 20.27
CA LEU A 477 23.03 -2.64 20.22
C LEU A 477 22.73 -3.55 19.02
N GLN A 478 23.29 -3.24 17.84
CA GLN A 478 23.11 -4.07 16.65
C GLN A 478 23.75 -5.45 16.81
N SER A 479 24.93 -5.53 17.36
CA SER A 479 25.63 -6.80 17.62
C SER A 479 24.89 -7.64 18.67
N MET A 480 24.37 -7.00 19.73
CA MET A 480 23.49 -7.63 20.72
C MET A 480 22.24 -8.21 20.06
N GLY A 481 21.57 -7.42 19.19
CA GLY A 481 20.42 -7.89 18.42
C GLY A 481 20.75 -9.09 17.55
N GLY A 482 21.89 -9.11 16.86
CA GLY A 482 22.36 -10.25 16.04
C GLY A 482 22.57 -11.52 16.87
N ILE A 483 23.24 -11.41 18.02
CA ILE A 483 23.45 -12.56 18.93
C ILE A 483 22.10 -13.10 19.42
N CYS A 484 21.18 -12.21 19.80
CA CYS A 484 19.84 -12.59 20.26
C CYS A 484 18.96 -13.18 19.12
N GLN A 485 19.17 -12.81 17.86
CA GLN A 485 18.48 -13.44 16.72
C GLN A 485 18.82 -14.91 16.57
N GLN A 486 20.08 -15.29 16.81
CA GLN A 486 20.53 -16.69 16.78
C GLN A 486 20.06 -17.46 18.02
N SER A 487 20.05 -16.82 19.20
CA SER A 487 19.62 -17.42 20.47
C SER A 487 18.50 -16.56 21.10
N PRO A 488 17.25 -16.69 20.64
CA PRO A 488 16.14 -15.81 21.04
C PRO A 488 15.81 -15.80 22.53
N GLU A 489 16.17 -16.83 23.26
CA GLU A 489 16.06 -16.92 24.71
C GLU A 489 16.75 -15.77 25.45
N HIS A 490 17.77 -15.18 24.84
CA HIS A 490 18.48 -14.05 25.42
C HIS A 490 17.67 -12.76 25.45
N PHE A 491 16.71 -12.59 24.55
CA PHE A 491 15.78 -11.45 24.59
C PHE A 491 14.92 -11.43 25.87
N MET A 492 14.61 -12.60 26.44
CA MET A 492 13.82 -12.73 27.67
C MET A 492 14.62 -12.41 28.93
N ARG A 493 15.95 -12.20 28.83
CA ARG A 493 16.75 -11.80 29.96
C ARG A 493 16.47 -10.36 30.34
N GLY A 494 16.14 -10.12 31.61
CA GLY A 494 15.78 -8.79 32.10
C GLY A 494 16.84 -7.72 31.87
N GLU A 495 18.11 -8.10 31.72
CA GLU A 495 19.20 -7.18 31.39
C GLU A 495 19.16 -6.71 29.92
N VAL A 496 18.83 -7.59 29.00
CA VAL A 496 18.67 -7.28 27.56
C VAL A 496 17.40 -6.48 27.35
N GLU A 497 16.29 -6.92 27.95
CA GLU A 497 15.01 -6.25 27.87
C GLU A 497 15.10 -4.81 28.38
N LYS A 498 15.78 -4.57 29.52
CA LYS A 498 16.02 -3.22 30.05
C LYS A 498 16.77 -2.33 29.08
N VAL A 499 17.85 -2.83 28.45
CA VAL A 499 18.62 -2.06 27.45
C VAL A 499 17.74 -1.66 26.28
N VAL A 500 16.96 -2.59 25.75
CA VAL A 500 16.08 -2.34 24.60
C VAL A 500 14.93 -1.40 24.97
N LYS A 501 14.29 -1.56 26.13
CA LYS A 501 13.23 -0.66 26.60
C LYS A 501 13.74 0.76 26.81
N LEU A 502 14.95 0.93 27.35
CA LEU A 502 15.57 2.26 27.49
C LEU A 502 15.78 2.96 26.13
N VAL A 503 16.00 2.22 25.06
CA VAL A 503 16.12 2.78 23.70
C VAL A 503 14.77 3.37 23.24
N PHE A 504 13.65 2.73 23.53
CA PHE A 504 12.31 3.24 23.17
C PHE A 504 11.85 4.39 24.07
N ILE A 505 12.20 4.37 25.36
CA ILE A 505 11.85 5.42 26.33
C ILE A 505 12.58 6.73 25.97
N ASN A 506 13.87 6.65 25.61
CA ASN A 506 14.68 7.82 25.24
C ASN A 506 14.37 8.28 23.81
N LYS A 507 13.41 9.21 23.69
CA LYS A 507 12.93 9.72 22.39
C LYS A 507 13.97 10.52 21.61
N ASP A 508 15.08 10.92 22.24
CA ASP A 508 16.10 11.79 21.62
C ASP A 508 17.06 11.06 20.67
N ASN A 509 17.02 9.73 20.62
CA ASN A 509 17.98 8.92 19.84
C ASN A 509 17.29 8.05 18.78
N ASP A 510 16.87 8.66 17.68
CA ASP A 510 16.29 7.97 16.51
C ASP A 510 17.20 6.90 15.91
N ARG A 511 18.53 7.11 15.98
CA ARG A 511 19.51 6.14 15.47
C ARG A 511 19.44 4.83 16.23
N LEU A 512 19.40 4.85 17.56
CA LEU A 512 19.29 3.64 18.37
C LEU A 512 17.93 2.96 18.20
N ARG A 513 16.84 3.75 18.13
CA ARG A 513 15.50 3.21 17.85
C ARG A 513 15.43 2.51 16.48
N ARG A 514 16.07 3.09 15.45
CA ARG A 514 16.17 2.47 14.12
C ARG A 514 16.88 1.12 14.19
N VAL A 515 18.00 1.03 14.89
CA VAL A 515 18.72 -0.25 15.08
C VAL A 515 17.83 -1.28 15.78
N ALA A 516 17.14 -0.88 16.86
CA ALA A 516 16.24 -1.77 17.60
C ALA A 516 15.09 -2.27 16.68
N LEU A 517 14.42 -1.39 15.97
CA LEU A 517 13.37 -1.76 15.03
C LEU A 517 13.91 -2.62 13.88
N THR A 518 15.12 -2.35 13.39
CA THR A 518 15.73 -3.14 12.30
C THR A 518 15.97 -4.58 12.73
N PHE A 519 16.58 -4.83 13.90
CA PHE A 519 16.80 -6.20 14.33
C PHE A 519 15.50 -6.93 14.70
N PHE A 520 14.48 -6.24 15.24
CA PHE A 520 13.17 -6.86 15.47
C PHE A 520 12.47 -7.20 14.15
N ARG A 521 12.50 -6.31 13.15
CA ARG A 521 11.96 -6.60 11.83
C ARG A 521 12.61 -7.83 11.20
N GLN A 522 13.94 -7.90 11.26
CA GLN A 522 14.67 -9.07 10.76
C GLN A 522 14.27 -10.34 11.51
N TYR A 523 14.19 -10.28 12.83
CA TYR A 523 13.82 -11.41 13.67
C TYR A 523 12.40 -11.93 13.35
N PHE A 524 11.40 -11.04 13.36
CA PHE A 524 10.01 -11.43 13.07
C PHE A 524 9.82 -11.89 11.63
N SER A 525 10.48 -11.25 10.65
CA SER A 525 10.46 -11.73 9.26
C SER A 525 11.10 -13.10 9.09
N PHE A 526 12.15 -13.41 9.84
CA PHE A 526 12.77 -14.72 9.83
C PHE A 526 11.87 -15.77 10.50
N ALA A 527 11.23 -15.42 11.62
CA ALA A 527 10.24 -16.28 12.28
C ALA A 527 9.04 -16.57 11.38
N GLU A 528 8.54 -15.55 10.65
CA GLU A 528 7.44 -15.68 9.70
C GLU A 528 7.79 -16.67 8.58
N ARG A 529 8.96 -16.52 7.96
CA ARG A 529 9.42 -17.44 6.90
C ARG A 529 9.57 -18.89 7.40
N ARG A 530 10.04 -19.08 8.63
CA ARG A 530 10.11 -20.42 9.25
C ARG A 530 8.74 -21.04 9.40
N SER A 531 7.76 -20.27 9.84
CA SER A 531 6.38 -20.71 10.01
C SER A 531 5.73 -21.07 8.66
N GLU A 532 5.95 -20.26 7.62
CA GLU A 532 5.38 -20.48 6.28
C GLU A 532 5.98 -21.72 5.57
N THR A 533 7.27 -21.97 5.73
CA THR A 533 7.95 -23.07 5.03
C THR A 533 7.75 -24.42 5.72
N GLY A 534 7.09 -24.45 6.89
CA GLY A 534 7.01 -25.67 7.71
C GLY A 534 8.38 -26.15 8.17
N ALA A 535 9.41 -25.35 8.00
CA ALA A 535 10.77 -25.57 8.45
C ALA A 535 10.89 -25.35 9.98
N GLN A 536 9.97 -25.92 10.75
CA GLN A 536 10.21 -26.32 12.12
C GLN A 536 11.13 -27.55 12.16
N ILE A 537 11.69 -27.90 11.01
CA ILE A 537 12.71 -28.93 10.92
C ILE A 537 13.98 -28.35 11.50
N ALA A 538 14.17 -28.68 12.76
CA ALA A 538 15.46 -28.98 13.35
C ALA A 538 16.60 -28.03 12.92
N ILE A 539 16.68 -26.90 13.61
CA ILE A 539 18.01 -26.42 13.96
C ILE A 539 18.62 -27.54 14.82
N GLY A 540 19.44 -28.37 14.19
CA GLY A 540 20.24 -29.36 14.89
C GLY A 540 19.76 -30.83 14.85
N LYS A 541 19.50 -31.41 13.68
CA LYS A 541 19.78 -32.82 13.31
C LYS A 541 19.37 -33.03 11.87
N GLY A 542 20.32 -33.48 11.04
CA GLY A 542 20.12 -33.73 9.63
C GLY A 542 18.90 -34.61 9.33
N ALA A 543 17.99 -34.07 8.53
CA ALA A 543 16.94 -34.84 7.90
C ALA A 543 17.50 -35.41 6.60
N VAL A 544 18.13 -36.54 6.70
CA VAL A 544 18.25 -37.50 5.61
C VAL A 544 17.03 -38.41 5.74
N ASN A 545 16.22 -38.45 4.69
CA ASN A 545 15.09 -39.32 4.39
C ASN A 545 13.69 -38.72 4.60
N GLY A 546 13.08 -38.48 3.45
CA GLY A 546 11.70 -38.10 3.33
C GLY A 546 10.74 -39.19 3.74
N SER A 547 10.27 -39.12 4.94
CA SER A 547 8.96 -39.56 5.45
C SER A 547 8.95 -39.29 6.95
N ALA A 548 8.74 -38.04 7.36
CA ALA A 548 8.39 -37.73 8.71
C ALA A 548 6.87 -37.65 8.78
N ARG A 549 6.24 -38.63 9.38
CA ARG A 549 4.89 -38.58 9.93
C ARG A 549 4.75 -37.28 10.72
N LEU A 550 3.70 -36.53 10.42
CA LEU A 550 3.17 -35.47 11.29
C LEU A 550 2.78 -36.12 12.63
N GLU A 551 3.70 -36.17 13.55
CA GLU A 551 3.32 -36.37 14.96
C GLU A 551 2.96 -35.01 15.54
N THR A 552 1.67 -34.81 15.71
CA THR A 552 1.04 -33.70 16.41
C THR A 552 1.38 -33.78 17.91
N SER A 553 2.52 -33.26 18.30
CA SER A 553 2.73 -32.75 19.64
C SER A 553 3.18 -31.27 19.48
N PHE A 554 2.25 -30.36 19.65
CA PHE A 554 2.51 -28.95 19.84
C PHE A 554 3.23 -28.70 21.17
N GLY A 555 4.45 -29.14 21.28
CA GLY A 555 5.39 -28.63 22.26
C GLY A 555 5.93 -27.32 21.71
N ALA A 556 5.46 -26.18 22.22
CA ALA A 556 6.02 -24.87 21.86
C ALA A 556 7.54 -24.91 22.10
N ASN A 557 8.33 -24.83 21.05
CA ASN A 557 9.78 -24.72 21.17
C ASN A 557 10.13 -23.43 21.91
N GLY A 558 11.24 -23.41 22.67
CA GLY A 558 11.66 -22.21 23.40
C GLY A 558 11.73 -20.94 22.55
N ASN A 559 11.97 -21.08 21.22
CA ASN A 559 11.96 -19.99 20.26
C ASN A 559 10.56 -19.42 20.03
N ASP A 560 9.51 -20.23 20.08
CA ASP A 560 8.13 -19.77 19.89
C ASP A 560 7.66 -18.99 21.12
N LEU A 561 8.07 -19.42 22.32
CA LEU A 561 7.80 -18.70 23.56
C LEU A 561 8.53 -17.35 23.59
N ALA A 562 9.78 -17.28 23.15
CA ALA A 562 10.54 -16.03 23.03
C ALA A 562 9.87 -15.08 22.02
N THR A 563 9.44 -15.58 20.88
CA THR A 563 8.77 -14.79 19.83
C THR A 563 7.45 -14.21 20.35
N LEU A 564 6.65 -15.01 21.06
CA LEU A 564 5.39 -14.57 21.67
C LEU A 564 5.63 -13.53 22.78
N HIS A 565 6.65 -13.76 23.65
CA HIS A 565 7.01 -12.83 24.71
C HIS A 565 7.44 -11.48 24.14
N LEU A 566 8.31 -11.48 23.13
CA LEU A 566 8.78 -10.28 22.47
C LEU A 566 7.64 -9.49 21.82
N ALA A 567 6.78 -10.18 21.08
CA ALA A 567 5.63 -9.57 20.45
C ALA A 567 4.76 -8.83 21.47
N LYS A 568 4.44 -9.48 22.61
CA LYS A 568 3.61 -8.87 23.66
C LYS A 568 4.32 -7.77 24.44
N SER A 569 5.60 -7.97 24.79
CA SER A 569 6.35 -7.01 25.60
C SER A 569 6.64 -5.69 24.89
N PHE A 570 6.88 -5.73 23.56
CA PHE A 570 7.31 -4.58 22.76
C PHE A 570 6.23 -4.05 21.81
N LEU A 571 5.04 -4.68 21.73
CA LEU A 571 3.95 -4.17 20.88
C LEU A 571 3.60 -2.70 21.17
N PRO A 572 3.47 -2.24 22.43
CA PRO A 572 3.22 -0.84 22.74
C PRO A 572 4.30 0.11 22.18
N ASP A 573 5.58 -0.31 22.25
CA ASP A 573 6.71 0.46 21.74
C ASP A 573 6.71 0.53 20.21
N PHE A 574 6.32 -0.56 19.55
CA PHE A 574 6.16 -0.60 18.09
C PHE A 574 5.00 0.29 17.64
N LEU A 575 3.86 0.23 18.34
CA LEU A 575 2.70 1.08 18.06
C LEU A 575 3.03 2.56 18.26
N ASP A 576 3.70 2.91 19.36
CA ASP A 576 4.15 4.28 19.63
C ASP A 576 5.11 4.77 18.53
N SER A 577 6.05 3.92 18.11
CA SER A 577 7.00 4.25 17.04
C SER A 577 6.33 4.40 15.68
N ALA A 578 5.29 3.64 15.37
CA ALA A 578 4.56 3.73 14.11
C ALA A 578 3.64 4.96 14.07
N MET A 579 2.93 5.25 15.18
CA MET A 579 1.88 6.26 15.23
C MET A 579 2.39 7.68 15.54
N LYS A 580 3.57 7.84 16.13
CA LYS A 580 4.13 9.17 16.48
C LYS A 580 5.22 9.67 15.54
N ASN A 581 5.61 8.89 14.55
CA ASN A 581 6.65 9.27 13.60
C ASN A 581 6.11 9.27 12.16
N ASN A 582 6.77 10.04 11.30
CA ASN A 582 6.46 10.12 9.86
C ASN A 582 7.65 9.71 8.97
N ASN A 583 8.69 9.15 9.59
CA ASN A 583 9.97 8.82 8.98
C ASN A 583 10.15 7.30 8.79
N GLU A 584 11.39 6.86 8.56
CA GLU A 584 11.77 5.46 8.42
C GLU A 584 11.39 4.59 9.64
N LEU A 585 11.34 5.19 10.85
CA LEU A 585 10.93 4.46 12.06
C LEU A 585 9.47 3.99 11.96
N ALA A 586 8.58 4.83 11.41
CA ALA A 586 7.18 4.44 11.19
C ALA A 586 7.07 3.27 10.21
N VAL A 587 7.89 3.26 9.15
CA VAL A 587 7.91 2.15 8.16
C VAL A 587 8.36 0.85 8.83
N LEU A 588 9.50 0.88 9.54
CA LEU A 588 10.03 -0.30 10.23
C LEU A 588 9.06 -0.86 11.27
N ALA A 589 8.47 0.03 12.07
CA ALA A 589 7.52 -0.36 13.09
C ALA A 589 6.23 -0.94 12.50
N THR A 590 5.72 -0.36 11.41
CA THR A 590 4.54 -0.89 10.69
C THR A 590 4.81 -2.27 10.10
N ASP A 591 5.98 -2.48 9.50
CA ASP A 591 6.41 -3.80 8.99
C ASP A 591 6.40 -4.85 10.13
N ILE A 592 6.89 -4.49 11.32
CA ILE A 592 6.90 -5.38 12.49
C ILE A 592 5.48 -5.69 12.95
N ILE A 593 4.62 -4.67 13.13
CA ILE A 593 3.23 -4.83 13.55
C ILE A 593 2.48 -5.76 12.59
N ALA A 594 2.65 -5.55 11.27
CA ALA A 594 2.05 -6.39 10.25
C ALA A 594 2.56 -7.84 10.32
N SER A 595 3.86 -8.05 10.50
CA SER A 595 4.46 -9.40 10.62
C SER A 595 3.98 -10.13 11.88
N VAL A 596 3.96 -9.45 13.03
CA VAL A 596 3.46 -9.99 14.31
C VAL A 596 1.98 -10.36 14.22
N SER A 597 1.18 -9.53 13.53
CA SER A 597 -0.24 -9.80 13.28
C SER A 597 -0.44 -11.00 12.34
N ARG A 598 0.31 -11.10 11.24
CA ARG A 598 0.22 -12.23 10.28
C ARG A 598 0.53 -13.56 10.93
N GLN A 599 1.49 -13.58 11.82
CA GLN A 599 1.87 -14.77 12.60
C GLN A 599 0.88 -15.11 13.73
N GLY A 600 -0.09 -14.23 14.03
CA GLY A 600 -1.06 -14.44 15.11
C GLY A 600 -0.46 -14.38 16.52
N LEU A 601 0.66 -13.69 16.69
CA LEU A 601 1.37 -13.56 17.98
C LEU A 601 0.65 -12.62 18.96
N VAL A 602 -0.23 -11.76 18.45
CA VAL A 602 -1.03 -10.82 19.23
C VAL A 602 -2.50 -10.92 18.82
N HIS A 603 -3.38 -10.53 19.74
CA HIS A 603 -4.81 -10.54 19.43
C HIS A 603 -5.14 -9.41 18.44
N PRO A 604 -6.02 -9.63 17.44
CA PRO A 604 -6.40 -8.62 16.43
C PRO A 604 -6.89 -7.29 16.99
N LYS A 605 -7.49 -7.28 18.19
CA LYS A 605 -7.88 -6.05 18.88
C LYS A 605 -6.70 -5.14 19.27
N GLU A 606 -5.53 -5.73 19.51
CA GLU A 606 -4.37 -4.98 20.00
C GLU A 606 -3.70 -4.16 18.89
N CYS A 607 -3.82 -4.59 17.62
CA CYS A 607 -3.20 -3.93 16.47
C CYS A 607 -4.19 -3.46 15.40
N GLY A 608 -5.43 -3.98 15.39
CA GLY A 608 -6.39 -3.71 14.32
C GLY A 608 -6.77 -2.24 14.18
N ALA A 609 -7.05 -1.55 15.29
CA ALA A 609 -7.34 -0.12 15.30
C ALA A 609 -6.14 0.70 14.78
N ALA A 610 -4.93 0.38 15.24
CA ALA A 610 -3.71 1.05 14.80
C ALA A 610 -3.43 0.85 13.30
N LEU A 611 -3.73 -0.32 12.74
CA LEU A 611 -3.60 -0.58 11.29
C LEU A 611 -4.58 0.27 10.48
N VAL A 612 -5.79 0.53 10.97
CA VAL A 612 -6.73 1.48 10.33
C VAL A 612 -6.16 2.88 10.35
N VAL A 613 -5.63 3.34 11.48
CA VAL A 613 -4.98 4.65 11.62
C VAL A 613 -3.82 4.79 10.64
N LEU A 614 -2.88 3.85 10.64
CA LEU A 614 -1.72 3.84 9.76
C LEU A 614 -2.09 3.75 8.27
N GLY A 615 -3.24 3.14 7.94
CA GLY A 615 -3.81 3.13 6.59
C GLY A 615 -4.15 4.51 6.05
N THR A 616 -4.27 5.55 6.91
CA THR A 616 -4.47 6.95 6.53
C THR A 616 -3.16 7.71 6.29
N SER A 617 -2.00 7.10 6.54
CA SER A 617 -0.70 7.76 6.43
C SER A 617 -0.44 8.29 5.02
N PRO A 618 0.10 9.52 4.86
CA PRO A 618 0.58 10.02 3.57
C PRO A 618 1.77 9.22 3.03
N ASN A 619 2.51 8.52 3.91
CA ASN A 619 3.58 7.62 3.48
C ASN A 619 2.96 6.37 2.84
N ARG A 620 3.10 6.27 1.53
CA ARG A 620 2.51 5.19 0.73
C ARG A 620 2.89 3.79 1.23
N GLN A 621 4.13 3.61 1.68
CA GLN A 621 4.62 2.32 2.15
C GLN A 621 3.94 1.91 3.46
N VAL A 622 3.83 2.84 4.43
CA VAL A 622 3.11 2.63 5.69
C VAL A 622 1.64 2.32 5.41
N ALA A 623 0.98 3.17 4.60
CA ALA A 623 -0.44 3.01 4.29
C ALA A 623 -0.74 1.69 3.57
N GLN A 624 0.12 1.25 2.66
CA GLN A 624 -0.06 0.00 1.93
C GLN A 624 0.05 -1.21 2.86
N VAL A 625 1.16 -1.34 3.60
CA VAL A 625 1.39 -2.47 4.51
C VAL A 625 0.28 -2.56 5.56
N ALA A 626 -0.09 -1.42 6.18
CA ALA A 626 -1.14 -1.38 7.18
C ALA A 626 -2.51 -1.76 6.61
N SER A 627 -2.87 -1.28 5.42
CA SER A 627 -4.16 -1.56 4.79
C SER A 627 -4.29 -3.01 4.31
N GLU A 628 -3.23 -3.59 3.75
CA GLU A 628 -3.21 -5.01 3.34
C GLU A 628 -3.42 -5.92 4.55
N GLU A 629 -2.72 -5.63 5.65
CA GLU A 629 -2.86 -6.43 6.86
C GLU A 629 -4.22 -6.22 7.54
N HIS A 630 -4.73 -4.97 7.62
CA HIS A 630 -6.08 -4.70 8.12
C HIS A 630 -7.14 -5.46 7.31
N LYS A 631 -7.06 -5.43 5.97
CA LYS A 631 -7.98 -6.18 5.11
C LYS A 631 -7.94 -7.68 5.39
N ARG A 632 -6.75 -8.25 5.56
CA ARG A 632 -6.57 -9.67 5.90
C ARG A 632 -7.22 -10.05 7.23
N ILE A 633 -7.07 -9.19 8.27
CA ILE A 633 -7.71 -9.41 9.57
C ILE A 633 -9.23 -9.28 9.43
N HIS A 634 -9.70 -8.27 8.73
CA HIS A 634 -11.11 -8.02 8.52
C HIS A 634 -11.82 -9.20 7.85
N GLU A 635 -11.24 -9.75 6.78
CA GLU A 635 -11.79 -10.91 6.06
C GLU A 635 -11.92 -12.17 6.96
N LYS A 636 -10.98 -12.36 7.88
CA LYS A 636 -10.95 -13.53 8.77
C LYS A 636 -11.75 -13.34 10.07
N GLN A 637 -11.80 -12.12 10.59
CA GLN A 637 -12.23 -11.85 11.97
C GLN A 637 -13.00 -10.52 12.10
N GLU A 638 -13.92 -10.23 11.17
CA GLU A 638 -14.73 -9.01 11.09
C GLU A 638 -15.35 -8.60 12.44
N SER A 639 -15.92 -9.55 13.19
CA SER A 639 -16.65 -9.29 14.43
C SER A 639 -15.80 -8.66 15.56
N TYR A 640 -14.49 -8.89 15.57
CA TYR A 640 -13.61 -8.29 16.57
C TYR A 640 -13.28 -6.82 16.25
N LEU A 641 -13.23 -6.45 14.96
CA LEU A 641 -12.87 -5.11 14.51
C LEU A 641 -14.06 -4.14 14.48
N GLU A 642 -15.28 -4.63 14.24
CA GLU A 642 -16.48 -3.79 14.16
C GLU A 642 -16.65 -2.84 15.34
N LYS A 643 -16.33 -3.29 16.55
CA LYS A 643 -16.47 -2.50 17.78
C LYS A 643 -15.41 -1.43 17.92
N GLU A 644 -14.25 -1.64 17.30
CA GLU A 644 -13.07 -0.78 17.44
C GLU A 644 -13.03 0.31 16.36
N TYR A 645 -13.84 0.21 15.26
CA TYR A 645 -13.75 1.14 14.14
C TYR A 645 -14.03 2.59 14.51
N MET A 646 -14.99 2.85 15.41
CA MET A 646 -15.31 4.23 15.78
C MET A 646 -14.15 4.87 16.55
N GLN A 647 -13.53 4.12 17.45
CA GLN A 647 -12.33 4.56 18.15
C GLN A 647 -11.16 4.73 17.16
N ALA A 648 -10.98 3.81 16.23
CA ALA A 648 -9.94 3.90 15.20
C ALA A 648 -10.09 5.13 14.29
N ILE A 649 -11.32 5.55 13.99
CA ILE A 649 -11.59 6.79 13.23
C ILE A 649 -11.17 8.03 14.03
N HIS A 650 -11.49 8.05 15.32
CA HIS A 650 -11.09 9.13 16.21
C HIS A 650 -9.56 9.19 16.36
N ASP A 651 -8.92 8.04 16.53
CA ASP A 651 -7.46 7.93 16.61
C ASP A 651 -6.78 8.30 15.28
N ALA A 652 -7.43 8.00 14.13
CA ALA A 652 -6.96 8.42 12.82
C ALA A 652 -7.01 9.95 12.65
N PHE A 653 -8.06 10.60 13.13
CA PHE A 653 -8.14 12.05 13.17
C PHE A 653 -7.00 12.64 14.01
N LYS A 654 -6.77 12.14 15.23
CA LYS A 654 -5.67 12.58 16.09
C LYS A 654 -4.31 12.37 15.45
N TYR A 655 -4.09 11.21 14.83
CA TYR A 655 -2.86 10.91 14.10
C TYR A 655 -2.60 11.90 12.96
N GLN A 656 -3.64 12.24 12.18
CA GLN A 656 -3.51 13.22 11.11
C GLN A 656 -3.25 14.64 11.64
N GLN A 657 -3.88 15.01 12.74
CA GLN A 657 -3.70 16.32 13.39
C GLN A 657 -2.34 16.45 14.06
N GLU A 658 -1.93 15.48 14.87
CA GLU A 658 -0.71 15.56 15.69
C GLU A 658 0.57 15.30 14.90
N VAL A 659 0.57 14.35 13.96
CA VAL A 659 1.78 13.94 13.23
C VAL A 659 1.96 14.73 11.94
N PHE A 660 0.86 15.04 11.24
CA PHE A 660 0.91 15.70 9.93
C PHE A 660 0.38 17.13 9.94
N ASN A 661 -0.18 17.60 11.08
CA ASN A 661 -0.83 18.92 11.20
C ASN A 661 -1.91 19.14 10.12
N ASP A 662 -2.61 18.08 9.72
CA ASP A 662 -3.67 18.11 8.71
C ASP A 662 -4.96 17.45 9.23
N PRO A 663 -5.86 18.19 9.89
CA PRO A 663 -7.10 17.68 10.45
C PRO A 663 -8.19 17.39 9.39
N SER A 664 -7.93 17.64 8.10
CA SER A 664 -8.87 17.37 7.01
C SER A 664 -9.11 15.88 6.83
N GLY A 665 -10.33 15.51 6.45
CA GLY A 665 -10.70 14.14 6.04
C GLY A 665 -10.30 13.78 4.61
N MET A 666 -9.84 14.76 3.83
CA MET A 666 -9.42 14.62 2.43
C MET A 666 -7.90 14.71 2.29
N VAL A 667 -7.38 14.02 1.29
CA VAL A 667 -5.99 14.18 0.84
C VAL A 667 -5.91 15.46 -0.02
N ALA A 668 -5.08 16.40 0.36
CA ALA A 668 -4.99 17.72 -0.29
C ALA A 668 -4.73 17.67 -1.81
N THR A 669 -3.96 16.72 -2.30
CA THR A 669 -3.57 16.62 -3.72
C THR A 669 -4.61 15.93 -4.60
N THR A 670 -5.26 14.89 -4.09
CA THR A 670 -6.17 14.04 -4.86
C THR A 670 -7.63 14.26 -4.50
N HIS A 671 -7.92 14.98 -3.43
CA HIS A 671 -9.25 15.12 -2.83
C HIS A 671 -9.97 13.79 -2.59
N ALA A 672 -9.18 12.72 -2.37
CA ALA A 672 -9.69 11.40 -2.00
C ALA A 672 -9.88 11.31 -0.47
N PRO A 673 -10.79 10.47 0.03
CA PRO A 673 -10.98 10.29 1.46
C PRO A 673 -9.76 9.63 2.09
N LYS A 674 -9.30 10.11 3.24
CA LYS A 674 -8.18 9.51 3.98
C LYS A 674 -8.50 8.10 4.47
N LEU A 675 -9.78 7.79 4.76
CA LEU A 675 -10.26 6.47 5.15
C LEU A 675 -10.59 5.55 3.96
N ALA A 676 -10.14 5.88 2.73
CA ALA A 676 -10.42 5.09 1.53
C ALA A 676 -10.10 3.59 1.70
N LYS A 677 -8.98 3.27 2.35
CA LYS A 677 -8.54 1.89 2.57
C LYS A 677 -9.43 1.11 3.55
N LEU A 678 -9.90 1.77 4.60
CA LEU A 678 -10.92 1.21 5.49
C LEU A 678 -12.21 0.92 4.71
N PHE A 679 -12.66 1.86 3.88
CA PHE A 679 -13.86 1.69 3.08
C PHE A 679 -13.73 0.55 2.05
N GLU A 680 -12.57 0.37 1.44
CA GLU A 680 -12.29 -0.76 0.55
C GLU A 680 -12.43 -2.12 1.28
N ALA A 681 -11.91 -2.22 2.50
CA ALA A 681 -12.04 -3.43 3.31
C ALA A 681 -13.51 -3.70 3.68
N LEU A 682 -14.24 -2.67 4.10
CA LEU A 682 -15.66 -2.78 4.48
C LEU A 682 -16.60 -3.13 3.32
N LYS A 683 -16.26 -2.78 2.06
CA LYS A 683 -17.04 -3.19 0.88
C LYS A 683 -17.04 -4.71 0.68
N ALA A 684 -16.07 -5.43 1.20
CA ALA A 684 -16.03 -6.89 1.19
C ALA A 684 -16.94 -7.53 2.25
N SER A 685 -17.42 -6.74 3.23
CA SER A 685 -18.30 -7.18 4.32
C SER A 685 -19.72 -7.49 3.88
N LYS A 686 -20.46 -8.15 4.75
CA LYS A 686 -21.90 -8.33 4.59
C LYS A 686 -22.62 -6.99 4.62
N LYS A 687 -23.62 -6.79 3.75
CA LYS A 687 -24.41 -5.54 3.63
C LYS A 687 -24.96 -5.01 4.94
N ALA A 688 -25.34 -5.89 5.87
CA ALA A 688 -25.87 -5.49 7.18
C ALA A 688 -24.81 -4.84 8.08
N GLY A 689 -23.57 -5.36 8.06
CA GLY A 689 -22.42 -4.80 8.79
C GLY A 689 -22.07 -3.40 8.29
N LEU A 690 -22.03 -3.21 6.97
CA LEU A 690 -21.74 -1.92 6.35
C LEU A 690 -22.80 -0.85 6.70
N LYS A 691 -24.11 -1.19 6.65
CA LYS A 691 -25.19 -0.25 7.05
C LYS A 691 -25.05 0.16 8.52
N LYS A 692 -24.76 -0.79 9.40
CA LYS A 692 -24.52 -0.52 10.82
C LYS A 692 -23.31 0.38 11.03
N PHE A 693 -22.20 0.12 10.30
CA PHE A 693 -21.02 0.96 10.33
C PHE A 693 -21.33 2.39 9.91
N LEU A 694 -21.99 2.59 8.75
CA LEU A 694 -22.34 3.91 8.25
C LEU A 694 -23.22 4.69 9.24
N ASN A 695 -24.23 4.04 9.82
CA ASN A 695 -25.09 4.67 10.82
C ASN A 695 -24.29 5.06 12.09
N ASN A 696 -23.40 4.19 12.58
CA ASN A 696 -22.56 4.49 13.73
C ASN A 696 -21.53 5.59 13.42
N PHE A 697 -21.05 5.65 12.18
CA PHE A 697 -20.12 6.69 11.77
C PHE A 697 -20.80 8.06 11.70
N CYS A 698 -22.04 8.14 11.16
CA CYS A 698 -22.81 9.37 11.19
C CYS A 698 -23.08 9.88 12.61
N LYS A 699 -23.30 8.97 13.57
CA LYS A 699 -23.48 9.32 14.99
C LYS A 699 -22.23 9.92 15.64
N GLN A 700 -21.03 9.74 15.06
CA GLN A 700 -19.83 10.40 15.58
C GLN A 700 -19.80 11.91 15.33
N VAL A 701 -20.61 12.38 14.38
CA VAL A 701 -20.77 13.80 14.08
C VAL A 701 -21.83 14.45 14.98
N ASP A 702 -22.75 13.66 15.50
CA ASP A 702 -23.81 14.12 16.39
C ASP A 702 -23.25 14.51 17.78
N PHE A 703 -23.85 15.51 18.40
CA PHE A 703 -23.36 16.07 19.65
C PHE A 703 -24.48 16.53 20.58
N ASP A 704 -24.16 16.68 21.84
CA ASP A 704 -25.00 17.33 22.86
C ASP A 704 -24.48 18.77 23.07
N LEU A 705 -25.32 19.76 22.78
CA LEU A 705 -24.92 21.16 22.86
C LEU A 705 -24.37 21.55 24.25
N ALA A 706 -24.92 20.95 25.32
CA ALA A 706 -24.48 21.26 26.68
C ALA A 706 -23.04 20.75 26.98
N LYS A 707 -22.57 19.75 26.23
CA LYS A 707 -21.24 19.12 26.39
C LYS A 707 -20.28 19.52 25.29
N LEU A 708 -20.71 20.30 24.30
CA LEU A 708 -19.88 20.69 23.17
C LEU A 708 -18.76 21.61 23.64
N ASP A 709 -17.53 21.14 23.52
CA ASP A 709 -16.34 21.95 23.78
C ASP A 709 -16.00 22.80 22.54
N ALA A 710 -16.15 24.12 22.71
CA ALA A 710 -15.80 25.11 21.69
C ALA A 710 -14.43 25.77 21.97
N SER A 711 -13.62 25.24 22.88
CA SER A 711 -12.28 25.73 23.14
C SER A 711 -11.34 25.44 21.97
N GLY A 712 -10.29 26.25 21.84
CA GLY A 712 -9.34 26.12 20.73
C GLY A 712 -9.69 26.93 19.49
N THR A 713 -8.73 27.12 18.60
CA THR A 713 -8.86 27.92 17.36
C THR A 713 -8.29 27.14 16.17
N PRO A 714 -9.12 26.39 15.41
CA PRO A 714 -10.56 26.10 15.62
C PRO A 714 -10.81 25.00 16.68
N PRO A 715 -12.06 24.85 17.16
CA PRO A 715 -12.41 23.81 18.13
C PRO A 715 -12.16 22.38 17.61
N GLU A 716 -11.67 21.49 18.48
CA GLU A 716 -11.38 20.09 18.11
C GLU A 716 -12.63 19.34 17.62
N ALA A 717 -13.77 19.58 18.29
CA ALA A 717 -15.05 18.97 17.89
C ALA A 717 -15.46 19.35 16.45
N LEU A 718 -15.25 20.61 16.05
CA LEU A 718 -15.50 21.07 14.69
C LEU A 718 -14.57 20.41 13.67
N LEU A 719 -13.28 20.30 13.98
CA LEU A 719 -12.28 19.65 13.12
C LEU A 719 -12.58 18.15 12.97
N PHE A 720 -12.97 17.50 14.05
CA PHE A 720 -13.34 16.07 14.01
C PHE A 720 -14.62 15.84 13.19
N ALA A 721 -15.64 16.68 13.39
CA ALA A 721 -16.87 16.62 12.58
C ALA A 721 -16.55 16.82 11.09
N ARG A 722 -15.72 17.79 10.74
CA ARG A 722 -15.23 18.02 9.38
C ARG A 722 -14.51 16.79 8.82
N PHE A 723 -13.58 16.21 9.59
CA PHE A 723 -12.86 14.98 9.19
C PHE A 723 -13.84 13.84 8.86
N CYS A 724 -14.84 13.62 9.71
CA CYS A 724 -15.84 12.58 9.50
C CYS A 724 -16.70 12.85 8.26
N LEU A 725 -17.22 14.07 8.11
CA LEU A 725 -18.10 14.46 7.01
C LEU A 725 -17.39 14.41 5.65
N GLU A 726 -16.16 14.89 5.56
CA GLU A 726 -15.35 14.84 4.34
C GLU A 726 -15.09 13.38 3.90
N ASN A 727 -14.76 12.49 4.83
CA ASN A 727 -14.57 11.06 4.53
C ASN A 727 -15.88 10.40 4.07
N LEU A 728 -17.00 10.66 4.75
CA LEU A 728 -18.31 10.10 4.41
C LEU A 728 -18.84 10.62 3.06
N ALA A 729 -18.68 11.92 2.77
CA ALA A 729 -19.09 12.53 1.51
C ALA A 729 -18.37 11.92 0.28
N LEU A 730 -17.12 11.52 0.48
CA LEU A 730 -16.28 10.95 -0.56
C LEU A 730 -16.33 9.43 -0.61
N TYR A 731 -17.09 8.80 0.28
CA TYR A 731 -17.35 7.37 0.21
C TYR A 731 -18.08 7.03 -1.11
N ASP A 732 -17.65 5.96 -1.75
CA ASP A 732 -18.26 5.48 -2.99
C ASP A 732 -19.35 4.45 -2.67
N PHE A 733 -20.59 4.93 -2.58
CA PHE A 733 -21.78 4.11 -2.29
C PHE A 733 -22.10 3.21 -3.48
N ALA A 734 -22.05 1.89 -3.28
CA ALA A 734 -22.39 0.92 -4.32
C ALA A 734 -23.89 0.70 -4.47
N HIS A 735 -24.67 0.88 -3.39
CA HIS A 735 -26.12 0.63 -3.35
C HIS A 735 -26.90 1.82 -2.83
N HIS A 736 -28.07 2.07 -3.41
CA HIS A 736 -28.97 3.13 -2.92
C HIS A 736 -29.45 2.94 -1.47
N GLU A 737 -29.46 1.71 -0.97
CA GLU A 737 -29.77 1.43 0.42
C GLU A 737 -28.72 1.95 1.40
N GLU A 738 -27.45 1.90 1.04
CA GLU A 738 -26.32 2.46 1.83
C GLU A 738 -26.41 3.98 1.83
N LEU A 739 -26.64 4.54 0.64
CA LEU A 739 -26.80 5.97 0.44
C LEU A 739 -28.01 6.52 1.23
N ALA A 740 -29.13 5.80 1.25
CA ALA A 740 -30.32 6.19 2.02
C ALA A 740 -30.04 6.20 3.53
N VAL A 741 -29.31 5.20 4.06
CA VAL A 741 -28.92 5.17 5.48
C VAL A 741 -28.11 6.41 5.85
N PHE A 742 -27.15 6.77 5.02
CA PHE A 742 -26.29 7.94 5.24
C PHE A 742 -27.09 9.25 5.18
N LEU A 743 -27.84 9.48 4.10
CA LEU A 743 -28.60 10.71 3.91
C LEU A 743 -29.68 10.90 4.98
N ASN A 744 -30.42 9.83 5.30
CA ASN A 744 -31.46 9.89 6.32
C ASN A 744 -30.90 10.15 7.73
N ALA A 745 -29.67 9.64 8.02
CA ALA A 745 -29.02 9.90 9.30
C ALA A 745 -28.63 11.38 9.45
N LEU A 746 -28.08 12.01 8.40
CA LEU A 746 -27.75 13.43 8.43
C LEU A 746 -29.02 14.31 8.44
N GLU A 747 -30.03 13.97 7.65
CA GLU A 747 -31.31 14.68 7.66
C GLU A 747 -31.99 14.59 9.04
N ALA A 748 -32.00 13.43 9.67
CA ALA A 748 -32.57 13.28 11.02
C ALA A 748 -31.81 14.13 12.05
N MET A 749 -30.51 14.21 11.99
CA MET A 749 -29.69 15.01 12.89
C MET A 749 -29.99 16.51 12.72
N VAL A 750 -30.02 17.00 11.48
CA VAL A 750 -30.20 18.43 11.20
C VAL A 750 -31.64 18.89 11.36
N LEU A 751 -32.66 18.09 10.93
CA LEU A 751 -34.05 18.54 10.91
C LEU A 751 -34.89 18.01 12.08
N ASN A 752 -34.56 16.86 12.67
CA ASN A 752 -35.46 16.19 13.62
C ASN A 752 -34.94 16.12 15.05
N THR A 753 -33.59 16.14 15.26
CA THR A 753 -33.02 15.95 16.60
C THR A 753 -32.20 17.15 17.04
N THR A 754 -30.92 17.15 16.75
CA THR A 754 -29.93 18.14 17.26
C THR A 754 -30.15 19.54 16.67
N GLY A 755 -30.49 19.65 15.38
CA GLY A 755 -30.73 20.94 14.74
C GLY A 755 -31.88 21.74 15.37
N PRO A 756 -33.10 21.16 15.55
CA PRO A 756 -34.15 21.87 16.24
C PRO A 756 -33.83 22.27 17.68
N ALA A 757 -33.10 21.45 18.41
CA ALA A 757 -32.64 21.79 19.75
C ALA A 757 -31.72 23.03 19.76
N VAL A 758 -30.79 23.11 18.78
CA VAL A 758 -29.95 24.30 18.58
C VAL A 758 -30.75 25.50 18.10
N GLY A 759 -31.72 25.30 17.22
CA GLY A 759 -32.62 26.37 16.74
C GLY A 759 -33.42 27.03 17.87
N VAL A 760 -33.93 26.23 18.84
CA VAL A 760 -34.62 26.77 20.03
C VAL A 760 -33.66 27.67 20.85
N VAL A 761 -32.42 27.21 21.06
CA VAL A 761 -31.42 27.98 21.82
C VAL A 761 -31.05 29.29 21.08
N ILE A 762 -30.97 29.27 19.74
CA ILE A 762 -30.73 30.47 18.95
C ILE A 762 -31.91 31.45 19.12
N ALA A 763 -33.14 30.97 19.05
CA ALA A 763 -34.33 31.82 19.20
C ALA A 763 -34.40 32.44 20.62
N ASP A 764 -34.00 31.69 21.66
CA ASP A 764 -34.04 32.15 23.05
C ASP A 764 -32.87 33.07 23.41
N GLU A 765 -31.65 32.76 22.99
CA GLU A 765 -30.44 33.46 23.39
C GLU A 765 -29.96 34.53 22.39
N LEU A 766 -30.37 34.41 21.11
CA LEU A 766 -30.01 35.33 20.00
C LEU A 766 -31.29 35.76 19.24
N PRO A 767 -32.22 36.46 19.86
CA PRO A 767 -33.39 36.92 19.16
C PRO A 767 -33.01 37.84 17.98
N LYS A 768 -33.59 37.61 16.79
CA LYS A 768 -33.38 38.45 15.62
C LYS A 768 -33.77 39.89 16.00
N GLN A 769 -32.81 40.83 16.06
CA GLN A 769 -33.10 42.22 16.05
C GLN A 769 -33.86 42.51 14.76
N TYR A 770 -35.12 42.90 14.82
CA TYR A 770 -35.81 43.47 13.70
C TYR A 770 -35.01 44.71 13.28
N VAL A 771 -34.32 44.63 12.17
CA VAL A 771 -33.82 45.79 11.49
C VAL A 771 -35.04 46.55 11.06
N ASP A 772 -35.31 47.66 11.73
CA ASP A 772 -36.38 48.58 11.34
C ASP A 772 -36.21 48.84 9.84
N VAL A 773 -37.23 48.49 9.08
CA VAL A 773 -37.42 48.90 7.70
C VAL A 773 -37.06 50.36 7.60
N GLU A 774 -36.10 50.68 6.76
CA GLU A 774 -35.58 51.99 6.43
C GLU A 774 -36.69 53.03 6.60
N GLN A 775 -36.59 53.83 7.65
CA GLN A 775 -37.35 55.10 7.65
C GLN A 775 -36.84 55.90 6.45
N PRO A 776 -37.76 56.33 5.56
CA PRO A 776 -37.35 57.21 4.46
C PRO A 776 -36.60 58.41 5.03
N PRO A 777 -35.53 58.86 4.34
CA PRO A 777 -34.69 59.92 4.84
C PRO A 777 -35.52 61.04 5.41
N GLN A 778 -35.20 61.53 6.63
CA GLN A 778 -35.96 62.60 7.34
C GLN A 778 -36.18 63.83 6.52
N ASP A 779 -35.42 64.03 5.44
CA ASP A 779 -35.59 65.08 4.48
C ASP A 779 -36.84 65.01 3.61
N ILE A 780 -37.34 63.80 3.30
CA ILE A 780 -38.56 63.61 2.55
C ILE A 780 -39.79 63.85 3.43
N LEU A 781 -39.74 63.46 4.69
CA LEU A 781 -40.81 63.74 5.65
C LEU A 781 -40.87 65.21 6.01
N ARG A 782 -39.71 65.92 6.09
CA ARG A 782 -39.58 67.33 6.28
C ARG A 782 -40.09 68.14 5.12
N GLN A 783 -39.89 67.70 3.91
CA GLN A 783 -40.41 68.30 2.68
C GLN A 783 -41.91 68.14 2.56
N GLN A 784 -42.47 67.01 2.91
CA GLN A 784 -43.93 66.76 2.89
C GLN A 784 -44.63 67.53 4.04
N LEU A 785 -44.01 67.81 5.20
CA LEU A 785 -44.52 68.57 6.26
C LEU A 785 -44.46 70.09 5.96
N LEU A 786 -43.55 70.56 5.11
CA LEU A 786 -43.42 71.92 4.64
C LEU A 786 -44.45 72.25 3.57
N GLU A 787 -44.90 71.26 2.76
CA GLU A 787 -45.96 71.46 1.78
C GLU A 787 -47.39 71.40 2.32
N ALA A 788 -47.59 70.88 3.53
CA ALA A 788 -48.86 70.82 4.21
C ALA A 788 -49.08 72.02 5.21
N GLY A 789 -48.87 73.19 4.76
CA GLY A 789 -48.97 74.50 5.48
C GLY A 789 -49.87 74.50 6.65
N GLY A 790 -49.37 74.81 7.85
CA GLY A 790 -50.05 75.51 8.85
C GLY A 790 -50.34 74.90 10.20
N MET A 791 -49.88 75.58 11.20
CA MET A 791 -50.31 75.70 12.56
C MET A 791 -49.56 75.08 13.68
N ASN A 792 -49.05 75.98 14.40
CA ASN A 792 -48.42 75.99 15.74
C ASN A 792 -48.91 75.00 16.79
N GLY A 793 -47.94 74.52 17.54
CA GLY A 793 -48.01 74.30 18.98
C GLY A 793 -48.52 72.95 19.43
N LEU A 794 -47.62 71.91 19.33
CA LEU A 794 -47.67 70.77 20.26
C LEU A 794 -46.24 70.30 20.49
N GLN A 795 -45.82 70.26 21.75
CA GLN A 795 -44.56 69.72 22.21
C GLN A 795 -44.48 68.27 21.83
N PRO A 796 -43.28 67.78 21.44
CA PRO A 796 -43.05 66.32 21.18
C PRO A 796 -43.25 65.54 22.51
N PRO A 797 -43.87 64.35 22.45
CA PRO A 797 -43.99 63.51 23.63
C PRO A 797 -42.55 63.11 24.10
N PRO A 798 -42.39 62.87 25.42
CA PRO A 798 -41.08 62.43 25.94
C PRO A 798 -40.66 61.11 25.30
N PRO A 799 -39.33 60.91 25.14
CA PRO A 799 -38.84 59.69 24.57
C PRO A 799 -39.31 58.49 25.42
N SER A 800 -40.04 57.64 24.80
CA SER A 800 -40.47 56.37 25.38
C SER A 800 -39.26 55.51 25.81
N ALA A 801 -39.46 54.96 26.97
CA ALA A 801 -38.54 54.11 27.73
C ALA A 801 -37.49 53.32 26.88
N SER A 802 -36.25 53.46 27.27
CA SER A 802 -35.13 52.60 26.93
C SER A 802 -35.60 51.12 26.86
N GLN A 803 -35.76 50.61 25.69
CA GLN A 803 -35.73 49.15 25.52
C GLN A 803 -34.37 48.72 25.94
N LEU A 804 -34.32 47.98 27.04
CA LEU A 804 -33.10 47.30 27.49
C LEU A 804 -32.54 46.51 26.32
N ALA A 805 -31.34 46.81 25.94
CA ALA A 805 -30.59 45.99 25.02
C ALA A 805 -30.63 44.55 25.55
N PRO A 806 -30.92 43.55 24.66
CA PRO A 806 -30.91 42.19 25.11
C PRO A 806 -29.58 41.85 25.79
N PRO A 807 -29.56 41.03 26.85
CA PRO A 807 -28.33 40.68 27.56
C PRO A 807 -27.31 40.21 26.55
N ALA A 808 -26.14 40.85 26.52
CA ALA A 808 -25.08 40.47 25.60
C ALA A 808 -24.68 39.04 25.92
N ILE A 809 -24.91 38.12 25.00
CA ILE A 809 -24.53 36.73 25.14
C ILE A 809 -23.01 36.69 25.40
N ASP A 810 -22.59 35.85 26.32
CA ASP A 810 -21.17 35.64 26.61
C ASP A 810 -20.46 35.09 25.37
N ASP A 811 -19.25 35.54 25.07
CA ASP A 811 -18.47 35.16 23.90
C ASP A 811 -18.18 33.67 23.86
N GLY A 812 -17.99 33.03 25.03
CA GLY A 812 -17.80 31.56 25.11
C GLY A 812 -19.07 30.82 24.71
N ARG A 813 -20.24 31.31 25.17
CA ARG A 813 -21.54 30.69 24.78
C ARG A 813 -21.88 30.93 23.33
N LEU A 814 -21.65 32.13 22.81
CA LEU A 814 -21.84 32.44 21.40
C LEU A 814 -20.99 31.51 20.53
N ARG A 815 -19.73 31.35 20.89
CA ARG A 815 -18.80 30.46 20.20
C ARG A 815 -19.26 28.99 20.23
N GLN A 816 -19.84 28.53 21.35
CA GLN A 816 -20.40 27.19 21.48
C GLN A 816 -21.58 26.98 20.54
N ILE A 817 -22.53 27.92 20.51
CA ILE A 817 -23.70 27.88 19.61
C ILE A 817 -23.24 27.96 18.14
N THR A 818 -22.31 28.86 17.82
CA THR A 818 -21.76 28.99 16.47
C THR A 818 -21.08 27.69 16.03
N THR A 819 -20.26 27.09 16.89
CA THR A 819 -19.64 25.80 16.59
C THR A 819 -20.68 24.70 16.28
N ALA A 820 -21.77 24.66 17.06
CA ALA A 820 -22.87 23.73 16.81
C ALA A 820 -23.54 23.99 15.46
N CYS A 821 -23.82 25.24 15.12
CA CYS A 821 -24.39 25.64 13.82
C CYS A 821 -23.45 25.27 12.66
N MET A 822 -22.16 25.49 12.81
CA MET A 822 -21.16 25.12 11.80
C MET A 822 -21.16 23.62 11.54
N ILE A 823 -21.17 22.77 12.57
CA ILE A 823 -21.20 21.31 12.44
C ILE A 823 -22.46 20.88 11.68
N LEU A 824 -23.63 21.41 12.07
CA LEU A 824 -24.91 21.06 11.46
C LEU A 824 -25.01 21.56 10.00
N GLN A 825 -24.50 22.76 9.72
CA GLN A 825 -24.47 23.28 8.37
C GLN A 825 -23.50 22.50 7.48
N MET A 826 -22.32 22.11 7.99
CA MET A 826 -21.42 21.21 7.26
C MET A 826 -22.07 19.86 6.97
N ALA A 827 -22.85 19.32 7.90
CA ALA A 827 -23.61 18.09 7.68
C ALA A 827 -24.65 18.26 6.57
N TRP A 828 -25.34 19.39 6.52
CA TRP A 828 -26.30 19.73 5.49
C TRP A 828 -25.67 19.91 4.11
N GLU A 829 -24.57 20.65 4.02
CA GLU A 829 -23.81 20.80 2.78
C GLU A 829 -23.25 19.47 2.29
N THR A 830 -22.77 18.64 3.19
CA THR A 830 -22.34 17.27 2.87
C THR A 830 -23.48 16.43 2.29
N ARG A 831 -24.67 16.49 2.90
CA ARG A 831 -25.88 15.83 2.37
C ARG A 831 -26.20 16.33 0.97
N THR A 832 -26.19 17.65 0.76
CA THR A 832 -26.51 18.30 -0.52
C THR A 832 -25.48 17.91 -1.60
N PHE A 833 -24.20 17.93 -1.26
CA PHE A 833 -23.13 17.46 -2.13
C PHE A 833 -23.33 16.02 -2.58
N VAL A 834 -23.61 15.10 -1.64
CA VAL A 834 -23.80 13.68 -1.96
C VAL A 834 -25.05 13.47 -2.81
N ARG A 835 -26.16 14.19 -2.54
CA ARG A 835 -27.36 14.15 -3.41
C ARG A 835 -27.06 14.57 -4.84
N ARG A 836 -26.27 15.63 -5.04
CA ARG A 836 -25.78 16.04 -6.36
C ARG A 836 -24.91 14.96 -7.01
N CYS A 837 -23.98 14.35 -6.26
CA CYS A 837 -23.11 13.28 -6.76
C CYS A 837 -23.91 12.09 -7.31
N TYR A 838 -25.03 11.75 -6.69
CA TYR A 838 -25.88 10.59 -7.08
C TYR A 838 -27.16 10.97 -7.81
N SER A 839 -27.32 12.25 -8.20
CA SER A 839 -28.47 12.77 -8.97
C SER A 839 -29.83 12.47 -8.32
N ILE A 840 -29.92 12.59 -6.99
CA ILE A 840 -31.16 12.39 -6.24
C ILE A 840 -31.96 13.69 -6.25
N LYS A 841 -33.13 13.70 -6.89
CA LYS A 841 -33.91 14.90 -7.15
C LYS A 841 -34.97 15.25 -6.06
N ASN A 842 -35.40 14.28 -5.27
CA ASN A 842 -36.48 14.48 -4.28
C ASN A 842 -35.90 14.97 -2.94
N ASN A 843 -36.47 16.01 -2.37
CA ASN A 843 -36.04 16.58 -1.08
C ASN A 843 -36.52 15.79 0.16
N GLY A 844 -37.33 14.75 -0.01
CA GLY A 844 -37.82 13.91 1.09
C GLY A 844 -36.99 12.65 1.34
N PRO A 845 -37.31 11.86 2.36
CA PRO A 845 -36.64 10.59 2.64
C PRO A 845 -36.71 9.66 1.42
N ILE A 846 -35.59 9.04 1.10
CA ILE A 846 -35.48 8.23 -0.12
C ILE A 846 -36.41 7.00 0.00
N PRO A 847 -37.46 6.86 -0.81
CA PRO A 847 -38.30 5.68 -0.78
C PRO A 847 -37.54 4.48 -1.32
N GLN A 848 -37.48 3.41 -0.56
CA GLN A 848 -36.72 2.20 -0.94
C GLN A 848 -37.19 1.49 -2.23
N LYS A 849 -38.34 1.87 -2.80
CA LYS A 849 -38.97 1.18 -3.93
C LYS A 849 -38.69 1.77 -5.30
N ASP A 850 -38.25 3.02 -5.40
CA ASP A 850 -38.25 3.75 -6.67
C ASP A 850 -36.89 3.92 -7.35
N TYR A 851 -35.81 3.52 -6.68
CA TYR A 851 -34.45 3.65 -7.23
C TYR A 851 -33.86 2.33 -7.70
N PRO A 852 -33.04 2.35 -8.76
CA PRO A 852 -32.28 1.16 -9.20
C PRO A 852 -31.38 0.66 -8.06
N LYS A 853 -31.23 -0.66 -7.92
CA LYS A 853 -30.47 -1.28 -6.81
C LYS A 853 -29.00 -0.81 -6.72
N GLN A 854 -28.40 -0.39 -7.83
CA GLN A 854 -27.03 0.13 -7.89
C GLN A 854 -27.03 1.65 -7.93
N ALA A 855 -26.27 2.26 -7.04
CA ALA A 855 -26.00 3.68 -7.07
C ALA A 855 -24.89 3.97 -8.11
N SER A 856 -25.03 5.07 -8.86
CA SER A 856 -24.02 5.50 -9.84
C SER A 856 -23.59 6.92 -9.51
N ARG A 857 -22.33 7.09 -9.15
CA ARG A 857 -21.77 8.40 -8.83
C ARG A 857 -21.44 9.19 -10.08
N ASN A 858 -21.78 10.48 -10.09
CA ASN A 858 -21.31 11.43 -11.10
C ASN A 858 -19.88 11.85 -10.79
N ASN A 859 -18.94 11.40 -11.61
CA ASN A 859 -17.50 11.62 -11.39
C ASN A 859 -17.03 13.04 -11.74
N PHE A 860 -17.88 13.90 -12.26
CA PHE A 860 -17.54 15.31 -12.52
C PHE A 860 -17.65 16.16 -11.26
N ILE A 861 -18.34 15.70 -10.23
CA ILE A 861 -18.45 16.35 -8.93
C ILE A 861 -17.38 15.73 -8.03
N THR A 862 -16.39 16.52 -7.69
CA THR A 862 -15.17 16.08 -7.00
C THR A 862 -15.11 16.55 -5.55
N GLY A 863 -14.14 16.06 -4.79
CA GLY A 863 -13.90 16.56 -3.43
C GLY A 863 -13.51 18.04 -3.38
N LYS A 864 -13.05 18.62 -4.50
CA LYS A 864 -12.76 20.06 -4.62
C LYS A 864 -14.05 20.88 -4.48
N ASP A 865 -15.15 20.40 -5.06
CA ASP A 865 -16.45 21.08 -4.97
C ASP A 865 -16.99 21.04 -3.52
N LEU A 866 -16.79 19.93 -2.82
CA LEU A 866 -17.10 19.83 -1.40
C LEU A 866 -16.26 20.81 -0.56
N GLN A 867 -14.97 20.87 -0.82
CA GLN A 867 -14.07 21.79 -0.11
C GLN A 867 -14.50 23.26 -0.30
N ALA A 868 -14.91 23.63 -1.51
CA ALA A 868 -15.40 24.97 -1.82
C ALA A 868 -16.67 25.31 -1.02
N SER A 869 -17.58 24.33 -0.82
CA SER A 869 -18.79 24.51 0.01
C SER A 869 -18.49 24.63 1.51
N LEU A 870 -17.49 23.88 2.02
CA LEU A 870 -17.18 23.87 3.46
C LEU A 870 -16.28 25.03 3.90
N THR A 871 -15.48 25.61 3.00
CA THR A 871 -14.52 26.68 3.34
C THR A 871 -15.19 27.92 3.94
N PRO A 872 -16.31 28.45 3.43
CA PRO A 872 -16.98 29.61 4.01
C PRO A 872 -17.47 29.36 5.45
N ILE A 873 -17.95 28.15 5.72
CA ILE A 873 -18.43 27.76 7.05
C ILE A 873 -17.29 27.78 8.05
N MET A 874 -16.10 27.33 7.66
CA MET A 874 -14.93 27.26 8.56
C MET A 874 -14.40 28.64 9.00
N SER A 875 -14.70 29.71 8.25
CA SER A 875 -14.31 31.10 8.59
C SER A 875 -15.31 31.80 9.52
N ALA A 876 -16.40 31.13 9.91
CA ALA A 876 -17.44 31.77 10.73
C ALA A 876 -16.99 32.16 12.15
N LEU A 877 -15.90 31.60 12.65
CA LEU A 877 -15.35 31.94 13.99
C LEU A 877 -14.39 33.14 14.00
N ASP A 878 -14.12 33.76 12.84
CA ASP A 878 -13.11 34.81 12.70
C ASP A 878 -13.51 36.13 13.41
N SER A 879 -14.80 36.43 13.50
CA SER A 879 -15.31 37.62 14.21
C SER A 879 -16.66 37.35 14.87
N ARG A 880 -17.03 38.22 15.85
CA ARG A 880 -18.33 38.15 16.51
C ARG A 880 -19.49 38.30 15.54
N GLU A 881 -19.35 39.15 14.54
CA GLU A 881 -20.37 39.39 13.51
C GLU A 881 -20.60 38.14 12.64
N THR A 882 -19.49 37.50 12.21
CA THR A 882 -19.58 36.25 11.45
C THR A 882 -20.15 35.10 12.25
N MET A 883 -19.88 35.03 13.57
CA MET A 883 -20.48 34.05 14.47
C MET A 883 -21.99 34.23 14.57
N VAL A 884 -22.48 35.44 14.78
CA VAL A 884 -23.91 35.74 14.86
C VAL A 884 -24.58 35.46 13.52
N LYS A 885 -23.96 35.88 12.42
CA LYS A 885 -24.48 35.62 11.06
C LYS A 885 -24.63 34.12 10.84
N GLN A 886 -23.64 33.33 11.21
CA GLN A 886 -23.66 31.86 11.05
C GLN A 886 -24.84 31.21 11.81
N CYS A 887 -25.16 31.73 13.01
CA CYS A 887 -26.29 31.25 13.79
C CYS A 887 -27.62 31.58 13.09
N TYR A 888 -27.75 32.78 12.52
CA TYR A 888 -28.97 33.16 11.78
C TYR A 888 -29.09 32.39 10.46
N ASP A 889 -28.03 32.26 9.70
CA ASP A 889 -28.04 31.49 8.44
C ASP A 889 -28.46 30.03 8.69
N PHE A 890 -28.10 29.44 9.82
CA PHE A 890 -28.53 28.11 10.22
C PHE A 890 -30.01 28.10 10.66
N ALA A 891 -30.48 29.08 11.40
CA ALA A 891 -31.89 29.22 11.80
C ALA A 891 -32.80 29.36 10.56
N ASP A 892 -32.40 30.21 9.61
CA ASP A 892 -33.11 30.40 8.35
C ASP A 892 -33.18 29.12 7.52
N LEU A 893 -32.11 28.33 7.51
CA LEU A 893 -32.08 26.99 6.86
C LEU A 893 -33.10 26.05 7.48
N LEU A 894 -33.28 26.05 8.80
CA LEU A 894 -34.28 25.22 9.48
C LEU A 894 -35.71 25.66 9.15
N ASP A 895 -35.96 26.95 8.98
CA ASP A 895 -37.28 27.49 8.67
C ASP A 895 -37.68 27.20 7.22
N VAL A 896 -36.81 27.43 6.27
CA VAL A 896 -37.06 27.15 4.82
C VAL A 896 -37.36 25.68 4.56
N ASP A 897 -36.65 24.75 5.19
CA ASP A 897 -36.90 23.33 4.99
C ASP A 897 -38.12 22.81 5.74
N ARG A 898 -38.59 23.48 6.83
CA ARG A 898 -39.85 23.18 7.49
C ARG A 898 -41.03 23.56 6.61
N GLU A 899 -41.02 24.70 5.93
CA GLU A 899 -42.04 25.13 4.99
C GLU A 899 -42.14 24.20 3.79
N ALA A 900 -41.03 23.74 3.23
CA ALA A 900 -40.96 22.80 2.11
C ALA A 900 -41.58 21.41 2.46
N PHE A 901 -41.58 21.01 3.73
CA PHE A 901 -42.23 19.78 4.19
C PHE A 901 -43.74 19.90 4.38
N ILE A 902 -44.24 21.09 4.67
CA ILE A 902 -45.70 21.34 4.84
C ILE A 902 -46.40 21.40 3.49
N ASP A 903 -45.70 21.90 2.45
CA ASP A 903 -46.26 22.02 1.10
C ASP A 903 -46.23 20.72 0.28
N ALA A 904 -45.58 19.67 0.75
CA ALA A 904 -45.47 18.38 0.03
C ALA A 904 -46.79 17.57 -0.02
N ASP A 905 -47.85 18.00 0.71
CA ASP A 905 -49.20 17.41 0.62
C ASP A 905 -50.15 18.09 -0.39
N GLY A 906 -49.66 19.09 -1.12
CA GLY A 906 -50.48 19.79 -2.11
C GLY A 906 -49.62 20.55 -3.15
N ASP A 907 -49.69 20.04 -4.34
CA ASP A 907 -49.38 20.66 -5.66
C ASP A 907 -47.89 20.84 -6.05
N GLU A 908 -47.57 20.20 -7.17
CA GLU A 908 -46.30 20.30 -7.91
C GLU A 908 -46.10 21.72 -8.49
N THR A 909 -45.55 22.62 -7.78
CA THR A 909 -44.82 23.80 -8.37
C THR A 909 -44.11 24.57 -7.27
N LEU A 910 -42.79 24.49 -7.26
CA LEU A 910 -41.84 25.56 -7.03
C LEU A 910 -40.56 24.99 -6.42
N GLY A 911 -39.66 24.53 -7.27
CA GLY A 911 -38.26 24.40 -6.92
C GLY A 911 -37.56 25.74 -7.08
N THR A 912 -37.24 26.39 -5.99
CA THR A 912 -36.22 27.45 -6.01
C THR A 912 -35.03 26.96 -5.22
N GLY A 913 -34.10 26.34 -5.94
CA GLY A 913 -32.77 26.17 -5.46
C GLY A 913 -32.07 27.54 -5.42
N TYR A 914 -31.31 27.76 -4.38
CA TYR A 914 -30.35 28.86 -4.36
C TYR A 914 -29.43 28.74 -5.58
N GLU A 915 -29.65 29.57 -6.59
CA GLU A 915 -28.71 29.82 -7.67
C GLU A 915 -27.73 30.91 -7.17
N THR A 916 -26.49 30.56 -7.06
CA THR A 916 -25.41 31.55 -7.02
C THR A 916 -25.44 32.34 -8.33
N PRO A 917 -25.26 33.66 -8.33
CA PRO A 917 -25.26 34.47 -9.53
C PRO A 917 -24.02 34.21 -10.34
N ASN A 918 -24.17 33.62 -11.53
CA ASN A 918 -23.18 33.74 -12.58
C ASN A 918 -23.50 35.02 -13.36
N GLU A 919 -22.66 36.00 -13.21
CA GLU A 919 -22.48 37.05 -14.19
C GLU A 919 -21.93 36.41 -15.47
N ASP A 920 -22.70 36.46 -16.53
CA ASP A 920 -22.24 36.93 -17.85
C ASP A 920 -23.45 36.89 -18.80
N GLY A 921 -23.77 38.11 -19.26
CA GLY A 921 -24.85 38.37 -20.18
C GLY A 921 -24.47 38.03 -21.61
N GLU A 922 -25.50 37.69 -22.38
CA GLU A 922 -25.81 38.35 -23.65
C GLU A 922 -26.99 37.67 -24.36
N ASN A 923 -27.99 38.48 -24.54
CA ASN A 923 -29.02 38.54 -25.58
C ASN A 923 -29.18 37.36 -26.56
N ASN A 924 -30.40 36.78 -26.65
CA ASN A 924 -31.26 37.05 -27.80
C ASN A 924 -32.66 36.42 -27.66
N THR A 925 -33.60 37.20 -28.09
CA THR A 925 -35.05 37.15 -28.10
C THR A 925 -35.68 35.91 -28.80
N PRO A 926 -37.00 35.74 -28.58
CA PRO A 926 -37.73 34.49 -28.79
C PRO A 926 -38.44 34.50 -30.15
N PHE A 927 -38.78 33.31 -30.65
CA PHE A 927 -39.87 33.13 -31.61
C PHE A 927 -40.67 31.87 -31.35
N PRO A 928 -41.91 31.75 -31.87
CA PRO A 928 -43.04 31.32 -31.05
C PRO A 928 -43.64 29.95 -31.41
N THR A 929 -44.51 29.57 -30.51
CA THR A 929 -45.43 28.44 -30.49
C THR A 929 -46.28 28.21 -31.76
N SER A 930 -46.52 26.95 -32.05
CA SER A 930 -47.84 26.39 -32.47
C SER A 930 -47.71 24.84 -32.40
N GLY A 931 -48.54 24.05 -31.79
CA GLY A 931 -49.91 24.07 -31.57
C GLY A 931 -50.51 22.71 -31.91
N ARG A 932 -51.41 22.19 -31.10
CA ARG A 932 -52.37 21.06 -31.31
C ARG A 932 -51.73 19.64 -31.17
N GLY A 933 -52.08 18.85 -30.18
CA GLY A 933 -53.47 18.55 -29.68
C GLY A 933 -53.96 17.24 -30.26
N ARG A 934 -54.04 16.21 -29.41
CA ARG A 934 -55.18 15.28 -29.49
C ARG A 934 -55.19 14.33 -28.31
N LYS A 935 -56.17 14.54 -27.45
CA LYS A 935 -56.72 13.58 -26.50
C LYS A 935 -57.28 12.37 -27.27
N ARG A 936 -57.13 11.18 -26.73
CA ARG A 936 -58.17 10.16 -26.80
C ARG A 936 -58.18 9.33 -25.52
N LYS A 937 -59.27 9.49 -24.82
CA LYS A 937 -59.88 8.58 -23.82
C LYS A 937 -60.47 7.38 -24.56
N SER A 938 -60.45 6.23 -23.92
CA SER A 938 -61.53 5.27 -23.73
C SER A 938 -60.97 4.13 -22.90
N ASN A 939 -61.33 3.88 -21.75
CA ASN A 939 -62.50 3.39 -21.08
C ASN A 939 -62.92 1.98 -21.53
N VAL A 940 -63.12 1.17 -20.46
CA VAL A 940 -64.07 0.08 -20.28
C VAL A 940 -63.49 -1.31 -20.48
N ASN A 941 -63.32 -2.11 -19.50
CA ASN A 941 -64.15 -2.73 -18.49
C ASN A 941 -64.09 -4.27 -18.57
N MET A 942 -63.97 -4.87 -17.42
CA MET A 942 -64.53 -6.11 -16.96
C MET A 942 -64.05 -7.46 -17.52
N GLY A 943 -63.71 -8.31 -16.60
CA GLY A 943 -64.27 -9.63 -16.62
C GLY A 943 -63.41 -10.76 -16.13
N ASN A 944 -63.56 -11.08 -14.85
CA ASN A 944 -63.65 -12.43 -14.30
C ASN A 944 -62.58 -13.51 -14.57
N THR A 945 -62.03 -13.95 -13.45
CA THR A 945 -61.57 -15.30 -13.12
C THR A 945 -62.46 -16.43 -13.68
N PRO A 946 -62.01 -17.71 -13.80
CA PRO A 946 -61.53 -18.49 -12.68
C PRO A 946 -60.51 -19.64 -13.00
N LYS A 947 -59.80 -20.04 -11.93
CA LYS A 947 -59.39 -21.39 -11.48
C LYS A 947 -59.35 -22.58 -12.49
N LYS A 948 -58.24 -23.28 -12.42
CA LYS A 948 -58.01 -24.70 -12.08
C LYS A 948 -56.67 -25.14 -12.66
N ALA A 949 -55.76 -25.61 -11.96
CA ALA A 949 -55.53 -26.84 -11.17
C ALA A 949 -54.91 -27.98 -11.96
N ARG A 950 -53.90 -28.56 -11.35
CA ARG A 950 -53.31 -29.92 -11.60
C ARG A 950 -52.32 -30.00 -12.78
N GLY A 951 -51.21 -30.70 -12.63
CA GLY A 951 -50.69 -31.63 -11.65
C GLY A 951 -49.26 -31.98 -11.98
N ARG A 952 -48.59 -32.34 -10.95
CA ARG A 952 -47.95 -33.62 -10.62
C ARG A 952 -46.89 -34.20 -11.56
N GLY A 953 -45.74 -34.49 -10.95
CA GLY A 953 -44.72 -35.51 -11.29
C GLY A 953 -43.35 -35.08 -10.74
N ALA A 954 -42.96 -35.31 -9.64
CA ALA A 954 -42.53 -36.33 -8.65
C ALA A 954 -41.65 -37.44 -9.27
N ASN A 955 -40.42 -37.40 -8.87
CA ASN A 955 -39.58 -38.57 -8.54
C ASN A 955 -38.21 -38.02 -8.06
N LYS A 956 -37.85 -38.07 -6.82
CA LYS A 956 -37.58 -39.06 -5.79
C LYS A 956 -36.74 -40.25 -6.28
N LYS A 957 -35.54 -40.32 -5.77
CA LYS A 957 -34.86 -41.46 -5.10
C LYS A 957 -33.49 -40.98 -4.61
N LYS A 958 -33.30 -40.84 -3.30
CA LYS A 958 -33.01 -41.80 -2.20
C LYS A 958 -31.74 -42.64 -2.50
N ARG A 959 -30.71 -42.33 -1.67
CA ARG A 959 -30.18 -43.14 -0.54
C ARG A 959 -29.60 -44.49 -0.97
N ASN A 960 -28.34 -44.75 -0.64
CA ASN A 960 -28.01 -45.65 0.47
C ASN A 960 -26.51 -45.60 0.78
N SER A 961 -26.26 -45.48 2.05
CA SER A 961 -25.14 -45.93 2.83
C SER A 961 -24.90 -47.44 2.77
N ARG A 962 -23.63 -47.86 2.86
CA ARG A 962 -23.20 -49.02 3.63
C ARG A 962 -21.69 -49.24 3.46
N THR A 963 -20.98 -49.14 4.54
CA THR A 963 -19.82 -49.99 4.86
C THR A 963 -20.33 -51.40 5.11
N PRO A 964 -19.52 -52.46 4.97
CA PRO A 964 -18.66 -52.89 6.04
C PRO A 964 -17.34 -53.59 5.59
N ASP A 965 -16.41 -53.60 6.52
CA ASP A 965 -15.39 -54.51 7.01
C ASP A 965 -15.07 -55.76 6.16
N GLY A 966 -13.81 -56.12 6.23
CA GLY A 966 -13.31 -57.50 6.06
C GLY A 966 -11.93 -57.58 5.43
N ASP A 967 -10.94 -57.57 6.30
CA ASP A 967 -9.84 -58.51 6.50
C ASP A 967 -9.15 -59.20 5.29
N GLU A 968 -7.84 -59.23 5.50
CA GLU A 968 -6.87 -60.30 5.29
C GLU A 968 -6.06 -60.35 4.00
N ASP A 969 -4.81 -60.22 4.28
CA ASP A 969 -3.62 -61.05 3.98
C ASP A 969 -2.89 -60.94 2.65
N SER A 970 -1.60 -60.70 2.86
CA SER A 970 -0.38 -61.29 2.27
C SER A 970 -0.13 -61.11 0.76
N ASP A 971 0.86 -60.35 0.39
CA ASP A 971 2.28 -60.72 0.11
C ASP A 971 3.09 -59.46 -0.15
#